data_7370fea34e5c80e7a3209452331159cf
#
_entry.id   7370fea34e5c80e7a3209452331159cf
#
_cell.length_a   1.000
_cell.length_b   1.000
_cell.length_c   1.000
_cell.angle_alpha   90.00
_cell.angle_beta   90.00
_cell.angle_gamma   90.00
#
_symmetry.space_group_name_H-M   'P 1'
#
loop_
_entity.id
_entity.type
_entity.pdbx_description
1 polymer ?
#
loop_
_entity_poly.entity_id
_entity_poly.type
_entity_poly.pdbx_seq_one_letter_code
_entity_poly.pdbx_strand_id
1 'polypeptide(L)'
;MRALSPLLASLLFCSQIYASDSTEIEHTQNFTQWHAVYQTTLHNDAASALSMLQDRYHTSVSDSERLYVSGLIYEYMANIKQPYYGSSQILNNDFAELESEYILALNERKHGSYDASVASFNSLRQKMKQNGDVEGKALMNYQLCYTLNQQGRYHKANFFCSSLESHLDDKHAEVFPADLALRVVANNYNYRGDYEKALSLYRRLLANMSYQSDPSGIYNDVGNLLAELGQFEQSEQYLIQSLLARQLEEAPLKVAQVEHSLARMYNKSKDFDKAINHYQNSLKILEELHYPYGQGLAYLGLASAIAEIGNLEQAVKYINKALGLGERYENNHLQTEGHLAAGFAYLKNDAPEKAIEHGKEAFTLAMENSRPLLQARAQLLLSNAYQELGDYKAALSHYEAYSTLELDNRDTSNIKAMEALDLTKNEYEYELQLIKLANERNLKQSEFEKLTDQKRAYNFVVACLVLLLVLAIMAQRQTRNKARIDSLTCALNRTAIIETIKSQTSKTHQEMRYVLALIDLDNFKAINDTYGHPTGDLVLKHVCQSIRVKLNKGEYIGRLGGEEFVLLLKNVDEIDVPFRVQSLHKTISEKQIKTERNEDLRVTASLAYLSTSMPLTNFDELYSILDQALYQAKRNGKNAVVDAYNEPINLHEFANS
;
A
#
# COMPACT_ATOMS: atom_id res chain seq x y z
N MET A 1 -1.74 23.97 -40.41
CA MET A 1 -0.41 24.60 -40.46
C MET A 1 0.63 23.50 -40.66
N ARG A 2 1.61 23.74 -41.50
CA ARG A 2 2.44 22.75 -42.17
C ARG A 2 3.28 21.93 -41.20
N ALA A 3 3.33 20.61 -41.43
CA ALA A 3 4.21 19.67 -40.78
C ALA A 3 5.68 20.08 -40.91
N LEU A 4 6.34 20.35 -39.80
CA LEU A 4 7.79 20.44 -39.73
C LEU A 4 8.37 19.02 -39.83
N SER A 5 9.29 18.83 -40.78
CA SER A 5 9.87 17.55 -41.12
C SER A 5 10.72 16.97 -40.00
N PRO A 6 10.86 15.66 -39.85
CA PRO A 6 11.65 15.00 -38.81
C PRO A 6 13.15 15.34 -38.80
N LEU A 7 13.65 16.03 -39.81
CA LEU A 7 15.03 16.52 -39.91
C LEU A 7 15.34 17.72 -39.01
N LEU A 8 14.33 18.44 -38.49
CA LEU A 8 14.57 19.58 -37.59
C LEU A 8 14.72 19.16 -36.10
N ALA A 9 14.24 17.99 -35.74
CA ALA A 9 14.44 17.46 -34.38
C ALA A 9 15.88 17.00 -34.15
N SER A 10 16.56 16.54 -35.20
CA SER A 10 17.99 16.14 -35.16
C SER A 10 18.95 17.34 -35.21
N LEU A 11 18.52 18.50 -35.73
CA LEU A 11 19.35 19.70 -35.85
C LEU A 11 19.36 20.55 -34.54
N LEU A 12 18.39 20.39 -33.67
CA LEU A 12 18.40 21.02 -32.33
C LEU A 12 19.41 20.39 -31.36
N PHE A 13 19.91 19.20 -31.67
CA PHE A 13 20.94 18.52 -30.89
C PHE A 13 22.37 19.01 -31.17
N CYS A 14 22.60 19.74 -32.26
CA CYS A 14 23.96 20.11 -32.70
C CYS A 14 24.36 21.57 -32.48
N SER A 15 23.55 22.46 -31.89
CA SER A 15 23.83 23.90 -31.89
C SER A 15 24.19 24.51 -30.53
N GLN A 16 24.51 23.72 -29.49
CA GLN A 16 25.01 24.25 -28.21
C GLN A 16 26.34 23.65 -27.75
N ILE A 17 27.30 23.60 -28.65
CA ILE A 17 28.70 23.49 -28.25
C ILE A 17 29.35 24.84 -28.57
N TYR A 18 29.21 25.79 -27.64
CA TYR A 18 30.17 26.87 -27.38
C TYR A 18 29.66 27.86 -26.30
N ALA A 19 30.50 28.00 -25.28
CA ALA A 19 30.50 28.98 -24.18
C ALA A 19 29.70 28.53 -22.96
N SER A 20 30.32 28.34 -21.84
CA SER A 20 31.24 29.18 -21.07
C SER A 20 31.74 28.41 -19.84
N ASP A 21 32.93 28.75 -19.44
CA ASP A 21 33.63 28.44 -18.20
C ASP A 21 32.77 28.55 -16.93
N SER A 22 33.22 27.73 -15.99
CA SER A 22 33.01 27.85 -14.54
C SER A 22 31.73 27.21 -13.99
N THR A 23 31.83 25.96 -13.68
CA THR A 23 31.80 25.35 -12.34
C THR A 23 32.01 23.88 -12.52
N GLU A 24 33.11 23.33 -12.05
CA GLU A 24 33.22 21.90 -11.70
C GLU A 24 32.15 21.61 -10.65
N ILE A 25 30.94 21.31 -11.13
CA ILE A 25 29.92 20.66 -10.31
C ILE A 25 30.42 19.23 -10.12
N GLU A 26 30.72 18.89 -8.88
CA GLU A 26 31.17 17.58 -8.41
C GLU A 26 30.45 16.47 -9.16
N HIS A 27 31.19 15.79 -10.06
CA HIS A 27 30.75 14.67 -10.88
C HIS A 27 30.49 13.36 -10.06
N THR A 28 30.14 13.46 -8.77
CA THR A 28 29.93 12.35 -7.85
C THR A 28 28.59 12.38 -7.13
N GLN A 29 27.57 13.05 -7.67
CA GLN A 29 26.25 12.86 -7.09
C GLN A 29 25.78 11.42 -7.33
N ASN A 30 25.60 10.66 -6.23
CA ASN A 30 24.95 9.36 -6.20
C ASN A 30 23.66 9.43 -7.03
N PHE A 31 23.44 8.44 -7.91
CA PHE A 31 22.28 8.35 -8.79
C PHE A 31 20.94 8.63 -8.05
N THR A 32 20.78 8.11 -6.83
CA THR A 32 19.58 8.31 -6.00
C THR A 32 19.34 9.78 -5.67
N GLN A 33 20.39 10.55 -5.35
CA GLN A 33 20.28 11.99 -5.06
C GLN A 33 19.95 12.76 -6.33
N TRP A 34 20.61 12.45 -7.44
CA TRP A 34 20.33 13.05 -8.73
C TRP A 34 18.87 12.79 -9.15
N HIS A 35 18.38 11.55 -9.00
CA HIS A 35 17.02 11.18 -9.37
C HIS A 35 15.97 11.94 -8.53
N ALA A 36 16.22 12.15 -7.24
CA ALA A 36 15.34 12.94 -6.37
C ALA A 36 15.26 14.41 -6.84
N VAL A 37 16.41 15.02 -7.21
CA VAL A 37 16.46 16.37 -7.76
C VAL A 37 15.74 16.43 -9.11
N TYR A 38 15.96 15.44 -9.99
CA TYR A 38 15.27 15.34 -11.27
C TYR A 38 13.74 15.30 -11.10
N GLN A 39 13.21 14.48 -10.18
CA GLN A 39 11.77 14.39 -9.92
C GLN A 39 11.18 15.73 -9.44
N THR A 40 11.89 16.42 -8.57
CA THR A 40 11.49 17.77 -8.09
C THR A 40 11.51 18.78 -9.23
N THR A 41 12.55 18.74 -10.08
CA THR A 41 12.68 19.65 -11.22
C THR A 41 11.61 19.36 -12.28
N LEU A 42 11.30 18.09 -12.55
CA LEU A 42 10.26 17.70 -13.50
C LEU A 42 8.89 18.26 -13.13
N HIS A 43 8.60 18.36 -11.83
CA HIS A 43 7.36 18.95 -11.33
C HIS A 43 7.33 20.48 -11.52
N ASN A 44 8.45 21.16 -11.30
CA ASN A 44 8.52 22.62 -11.29
C ASN A 44 8.87 23.24 -12.66
N ASP A 45 9.76 22.62 -13.42
CA ASP A 45 10.26 23.09 -14.72
C ASP A 45 10.61 21.91 -15.62
N ALA A 46 9.66 21.52 -16.46
CA ALA A 46 9.81 20.39 -17.36
C ALA A 46 10.96 20.59 -18.39
N ALA A 47 11.26 21.82 -18.79
CA ALA A 47 12.35 22.08 -19.74
C ALA A 47 13.72 21.86 -19.10
N SER A 48 13.91 22.35 -17.88
CA SER A 48 15.12 22.09 -17.10
C SER A 48 15.29 20.60 -16.77
N ALA A 49 14.19 19.90 -16.49
CA ALA A 49 14.22 18.46 -16.27
C ALA A 49 14.71 17.68 -17.52
N LEU A 50 14.30 18.08 -18.73
CA LEU A 50 14.81 17.47 -19.96
C LEU A 50 16.32 17.71 -20.12
N SER A 51 16.79 18.91 -19.84
CA SER A 51 18.24 19.20 -19.87
C SER A 51 19.01 18.32 -18.91
N MET A 52 18.49 18.15 -17.67
CA MET A 52 19.11 17.24 -16.67
C MET A 52 19.18 15.79 -17.16
N LEU A 53 18.13 15.30 -17.87
CA LEU A 53 18.15 13.97 -18.46
C LEU A 53 19.22 13.84 -19.56
N GLN A 54 19.33 14.85 -20.43
CA GLN A 54 20.32 14.88 -21.51
C GLN A 54 21.74 14.92 -20.96
N ASP A 55 22.00 15.78 -19.98
CA ASP A 55 23.30 15.90 -19.32
C ASP A 55 23.68 14.56 -18.63
N ARG A 56 22.74 13.95 -17.89
CA ARG A 56 22.98 12.67 -17.23
C ARG A 56 23.20 11.54 -18.24
N TYR A 57 22.47 11.53 -19.35
CA TYR A 57 22.67 10.56 -20.43
C TYR A 57 24.10 10.63 -20.97
N HIS A 58 24.64 11.81 -21.20
CA HIS A 58 26.00 12.01 -21.71
C HIS A 58 27.09 11.74 -20.68
N THR A 59 26.81 11.96 -19.39
CA THR A 59 27.76 11.77 -18.28
C THR A 59 27.66 10.41 -17.62
N SER A 60 26.69 9.57 -17.99
CA SER A 60 26.52 8.21 -17.43
C SER A 60 27.77 7.37 -17.59
N VAL A 61 28.18 6.73 -16.50
CA VAL A 61 29.42 5.92 -16.43
C VAL A 61 29.21 4.51 -17.00
N SER A 62 27.99 3.96 -16.91
CA SER A 62 27.66 2.63 -17.39
C SER A 62 26.58 2.64 -18.46
N ASP A 63 26.59 1.62 -19.34
CA ASP A 63 25.56 1.44 -20.35
C ASP A 63 24.19 1.18 -19.72
N SER A 64 24.14 0.51 -18.56
CA SER A 64 22.91 0.25 -17.82
C SER A 64 22.26 1.53 -17.30
N GLU A 65 23.06 2.45 -16.74
CA GLU A 65 22.58 3.76 -16.30
C GLU A 65 22.08 4.58 -17.50
N ARG A 66 22.83 4.57 -18.58
CA ARG A 66 22.46 5.28 -19.81
C ARG A 66 21.16 4.74 -20.41
N LEU A 67 20.93 3.42 -20.38
CA LEU A 67 19.66 2.82 -20.79
C LEU A 67 18.50 3.29 -19.91
N TYR A 68 18.68 3.31 -18.59
CA TYR A 68 17.63 3.78 -17.69
C TYR A 68 17.27 5.25 -17.94
N VAL A 69 18.29 6.11 -18.10
CA VAL A 69 18.08 7.54 -18.42
C VAL A 69 17.40 7.70 -19.78
N SER A 70 17.80 6.89 -20.80
CA SER A 70 17.13 6.85 -22.10
C SER A 70 15.65 6.49 -21.99
N GLY A 71 15.30 5.57 -21.08
CA GLY A 71 13.91 5.26 -20.75
C GLY A 71 13.15 6.43 -20.16
N LEU A 72 13.79 7.21 -19.27
CA LEU A 72 13.18 8.43 -18.72
C LEU A 72 12.97 9.50 -19.81
N ILE A 73 13.93 9.64 -20.75
CA ILE A 73 13.77 10.54 -21.90
C ILE A 73 12.59 10.07 -22.76
N TYR A 74 12.47 8.77 -23.01
CA TYR A 74 11.34 8.21 -23.75
C TYR A 74 10.01 8.55 -23.07
N GLU A 75 9.90 8.36 -21.75
CA GLU A 75 8.68 8.70 -21.00
C GLU A 75 8.36 10.19 -21.08
N TYR A 76 9.36 11.06 -20.92
CA TYR A 76 9.21 12.49 -21.08
C TYR A 76 8.69 12.88 -22.47
N MET A 77 9.35 12.39 -23.53
CA MET A 77 8.97 12.67 -24.93
C MET A 77 7.59 12.14 -25.27
N ALA A 78 7.25 10.96 -24.74
CA ALA A 78 5.93 10.37 -24.92
C ALA A 78 4.81 11.20 -24.25
N ASN A 79 5.09 11.87 -23.13
CA ASN A 79 4.13 12.75 -22.46
C ASN A 79 3.85 14.03 -23.24
N ILE A 80 4.86 14.57 -23.93
CA ILE A 80 4.70 15.72 -24.84
C ILE A 80 4.30 15.32 -26.27
N LYS A 81 3.94 14.02 -26.47
CA LYS A 81 3.52 13.44 -27.77
C LYS A 81 4.57 13.58 -28.88
N GLN A 82 5.85 13.54 -28.53
CA GLN A 82 6.96 13.52 -29.46
C GLN A 82 7.55 12.11 -29.58
N PRO A 83 7.91 11.66 -30.79
CA PRO A 83 8.56 10.36 -30.95
C PRO A 83 10.01 10.41 -30.43
N TYR A 84 10.47 9.30 -29.83
CA TYR A 84 11.84 9.10 -29.41
C TYR A 84 12.27 7.67 -29.71
N TYR A 85 13.41 7.53 -30.38
CA TYR A 85 13.94 6.24 -30.84
C TYR A 85 15.35 5.93 -30.31
N GLY A 86 15.83 6.72 -29.37
CA GLY A 86 17.19 6.67 -28.81
C GLY A 86 18.05 7.83 -29.29
N SER A 87 19.09 8.14 -28.52
CA SER A 87 20.02 9.25 -28.77
C SER A 87 21.37 8.78 -29.39
N SER A 88 21.57 7.50 -29.54
CA SER A 88 22.86 6.88 -29.74
C SER A 88 23.38 6.87 -31.18
N GLN A 89 22.75 7.62 -32.12
CA GLN A 89 23.28 7.73 -33.52
C GLN A 89 24.72 8.26 -33.58
N ILE A 90 25.31 8.69 -32.46
CA ILE A 90 26.66 9.28 -32.37
C ILE A 90 27.62 8.40 -31.55
N LEU A 91 27.11 7.40 -30.79
CA LEU A 91 27.88 6.54 -29.90
C LEU A 91 28.12 5.14 -30.51
N ASN A 92 28.94 4.34 -29.86
CA ASN A 92 29.33 3.00 -30.24
C ASN A 92 28.16 2.16 -30.81
N ASN A 93 28.34 1.46 -31.94
CA ASN A 93 27.30 0.68 -32.62
C ASN A 93 26.57 -0.32 -31.70
N ASP A 94 27.30 -0.95 -30.76
CA ASP A 94 26.74 -1.96 -29.86
C ASP A 94 25.74 -1.38 -28.85
N PHE A 95 26.03 -0.20 -28.28
CA PHE A 95 25.10 0.49 -27.36
C PHE A 95 23.85 1.01 -28.11
N ALA A 96 24.01 1.49 -29.35
CA ALA A 96 22.90 1.97 -30.16
C ALA A 96 21.86 0.87 -30.43
N GLU A 97 22.30 -0.35 -30.63
CA GLU A 97 21.42 -1.52 -30.80
C GLU A 97 20.67 -1.84 -29.51
N LEU A 98 21.38 -1.86 -28.36
CA LEU A 98 20.78 -2.10 -27.05
C LEU A 98 19.74 -1.02 -26.69
N GLU A 99 20.04 0.25 -26.90
CA GLU A 99 19.15 1.37 -26.66
C GLU A 99 17.89 1.29 -27.54
N SER A 100 18.07 1.03 -28.82
CA SER A 100 16.96 0.92 -29.79
C SER A 100 16.00 -0.23 -29.38
N GLU A 101 16.54 -1.40 -29.03
CA GLU A 101 15.75 -2.55 -28.58
C GLU A 101 15.03 -2.24 -27.24
N TYR A 102 15.69 -1.51 -26.33
CA TYR A 102 15.11 -1.10 -25.06
C TYR A 102 13.94 -0.12 -25.24
N ILE A 103 14.13 0.90 -26.08
CA ILE A 103 13.06 1.88 -26.39
C ILE A 103 11.91 1.21 -27.13
N LEU A 104 12.20 0.29 -28.06
CA LEU A 104 11.16 -0.51 -28.71
C LEU A 104 10.33 -1.29 -27.69
N ALA A 105 10.98 -1.98 -26.76
CA ALA A 105 10.30 -2.74 -25.71
C ALA A 105 9.39 -1.86 -24.83
N LEU A 106 9.85 -0.66 -24.47
CA LEU A 106 9.04 0.33 -23.74
C LEU A 106 7.82 0.78 -24.56
N ASN A 107 8.02 1.01 -25.86
CA ASN A 107 6.95 1.42 -26.78
C ASN A 107 5.91 0.31 -26.97
N GLU A 108 6.35 -0.93 -27.17
CA GLU A 108 5.47 -2.12 -27.24
C GLU A 108 4.61 -2.25 -25.99
N ARG A 109 5.21 -2.10 -24.79
CA ARG A 109 4.48 -2.09 -23.53
C ARG A 109 3.42 -1.00 -23.47
N LYS A 110 3.78 0.22 -23.88
CA LYS A 110 2.87 1.37 -23.87
C LYS A 110 1.66 1.16 -24.76
N HIS A 111 1.82 0.45 -25.89
CA HIS A 111 0.74 0.13 -26.82
C HIS A 111 0.03 -1.19 -26.51
N GLY A 112 0.35 -1.84 -25.37
CA GLY A 112 -0.30 -3.07 -24.92
C GLY A 112 0.19 -4.35 -25.61
N SER A 113 1.24 -4.28 -26.44
CA SER A 113 1.90 -5.44 -27.06
C SER A 113 2.83 -6.13 -26.06
N TYR A 114 2.26 -6.61 -24.94
CA TYR A 114 3.04 -7.10 -23.80
C TYR A 114 3.94 -8.29 -24.11
N ASP A 115 3.47 -9.24 -24.95
CA ASP A 115 4.27 -10.42 -25.28
C ASP A 115 5.52 -10.06 -26.09
N ALA A 116 5.42 -9.11 -27.02
CA ALA A 116 6.55 -8.57 -27.75
C ALA A 116 7.53 -7.85 -26.80
N SER A 117 7.02 -6.94 -25.97
CA SER A 117 7.81 -6.24 -24.96
C SER A 117 8.55 -7.18 -24.01
N VAL A 118 7.89 -8.24 -23.52
CA VAL A 118 8.51 -9.26 -22.66
C VAL A 118 9.62 -10.00 -23.42
N ALA A 119 9.41 -10.33 -24.70
CA ALA A 119 10.43 -10.98 -25.53
C ALA A 119 11.67 -10.09 -25.69
N SER A 120 11.48 -8.80 -26.03
CA SER A 120 12.56 -7.82 -26.21
C SER A 120 13.32 -7.60 -24.89
N PHE A 121 12.62 -7.38 -23.75
CA PHE A 121 13.30 -7.24 -22.46
C PHE A 121 14.04 -8.51 -22.02
N ASN A 122 13.53 -9.70 -22.34
CA ASN A 122 14.22 -10.95 -22.02
C ASN A 122 15.46 -11.16 -22.93
N SER A 123 15.42 -10.76 -24.19
CA SER A 123 16.57 -10.71 -25.08
C SER A 123 17.67 -9.81 -24.50
N LEU A 124 17.33 -8.58 -24.15
CA LEU A 124 18.24 -7.64 -23.49
C LEU A 124 18.82 -8.19 -22.19
N ARG A 125 17.99 -8.84 -21.35
CA ARG A 125 18.45 -9.48 -20.12
C ARG A 125 19.50 -10.56 -20.37
N GLN A 126 19.35 -11.33 -21.45
CA GLN A 126 20.33 -12.34 -21.80
C GLN A 126 21.64 -11.71 -22.30
N LYS A 127 21.57 -10.64 -23.12
CA LYS A 127 22.73 -9.87 -23.53
C LYS A 127 23.52 -9.32 -22.33
N MET A 128 22.81 -8.68 -21.36
CA MET A 128 23.42 -8.16 -20.13
C MET A 128 24.08 -9.27 -19.29
N LYS A 129 23.40 -10.42 -19.16
CA LYS A 129 23.96 -11.58 -18.45
C LYS A 129 25.24 -12.10 -19.11
N GLN A 130 25.28 -12.17 -20.44
CA GLN A 130 26.46 -12.62 -21.20
C GLN A 130 27.65 -11.66 -21.05
N ASN A 131 27.36 -10.37 -20.97
CA ASN A 131 28.37 -9.32 -20.81
C ASN A 131 28.82 -9.15 -19.33
N GLY A 132 28.25 -9.91 -18.40
CA GLY A 132 28.54 -9.77 -16.96
C GLY A 132 27.98 -8.48 -16.33
N ASP A 133 27.09 -7.78 -17.02
CA ASP A 133 26.45 -6.56 -16.52
C ASP A 133 25.34 -6.90 -15.52
N VAL A 134 25.67 -6.84 -14.24
CA VAL A 134 24.78 -7.18 -13.12
C VAL A 134 23.67 -6.14 -12.99
N GLU A 135 24.00 -4.86 -13.10
CA GLU A 135 23.05 -3.74 -12.99
C GLU A 135 22.08 -3.73 -14.18
N GLY A 136 22.58 -3.91 -15.39
CA GLY A 136 21.72 -4.00 -16.57
C GLY A 136 20.77 -5.20 -16.52
N LYS A 137 21.24 -6.34 -16.01
CA LYS A 137 20.39 -7.50 -15.77
C LYS A 137 19.30 -7.18 -14.74
N ALA A 138 19.62 -6.45 -13.66
CA ALA A 138 18.67 -6.04 -12.62
C ALA A 138 17.64 -5.05 -13.19
N LEU A 139 18.07 -4.10 -14.01
CA LEU A 139 17.19 -3.19 -14.75
C LEU A 139 16.21 -3.96 -15.65
N MET A 140 16.68 -4.97 -16.38
CA MET A 140 15.78 -5.79 -17.21
C MET A 140 14.84 -6.65 -16.36
N ASN A 141 15.27 -7.16 -15.21
CA ASN A 141 14.38 -7.83 -14.26
C ASN A 141 13.29 -6.89 -13.74
N TYR A 142 13.62 -5.62 -13.45
CA TYR A 142 12.65 -4.59 -13.10
C TYR A 142 11.60 -4.39 -14.20
N GLN A 143 12.04 -4.22 -15.46
CA GLN A 143 11.14 -4.04 -16.60
C GLN A 143 10.25 -5.26 -16.84
N LEU A 144 10.80 -6.47 -16.72
CA LEU A 144 10.05 -7.72 -16.87
C LEU A 144 9.06 -7.95 -15.76
N CYS A 145 9.46 -7.70 -14.49
CA CYS A 145 8.57 -7.75 -13.34
C CYS A 145 7.39 -6.78 -13.52
N TYR A 146 7.67 -5.54 -13.90
CA TYR A 146 6.67 -4.50 -14.14
C TYR A 146 5.72 -4.86 -15.31
N THR A 147 6.28 -5.26 -16.47
CA THR A 147 5.51 -5.57 -17.68
C THR A 147 4.58 -6.77 -17.49
N LEU A 148 5.10 -7.83 -16.87
CA LEU A 148 4.30 -9.03 -16.58
C LEU A 148 3.21 -8.76 -15.52
N ASN A 149 3.47 -7.89 -14.54
CA ASN A 149 2.46 -7.43 -13.59
C ASN A 149 1.35 -6.66 -14.32
N GLN A 150 1.68 -5.78 -15.26
CA GLN A 150 0.69 -5.06 -16.07
C GLN A 150 -0.13 -6.00 -16.96
N GLN A 151 0.49 -7.06 -17.48
CA GLN A 151 -0.18 -8.08 -18.28
C GLN A 151 -1.11 -8.99 -17.45
N GLY A 152 -0.98 -8.98 -16.10
CA GLY A 152 -1.71 -9.88 -15.20
C GLY A 152 -1.07 -11.26 -15.03
N ARG A 153 0.15 -11.47 -15.53
CA ARG A 153 0.91 -12.73 -15.38
C ARG A 153 1.78 -12.72 -14.12
N TYR A 154 1.15 -12.53 -12.98
CA TYR A 154 1.82 -12.27 -11.70
C TYR A 154 2.80 -13.37 -11.26
N HIS A 155 2.47 -14.64 -11.53
CA HIS A 155 3.33 -15.76 -11.17
C HIS A 155 4.55 -15.88 -12.08
N LYS A 156 4.42 -15.56 -13.38
CA LYS A 156 5.59 -15.44 -14.28
C LYS A 156 6.47 -14.26 -13.88
N ALA A 157 5.87 -13.15 -13.48
CA ALA A 157 6.58 -11.99 -12.98
C ALA A 157 7.43 -12.31 -11.76
N ASN A 158 6.96 -13.20 -10.88
CA ASN A 158 7.62 -13.53 -9.61
C ASN A 158 9.09 -13.95 -9.76
N PHE A 159 9.42 -14.69 -10.81
CA PHE A 159 10.82 -15.08 -11.07
C PHE A 159 11.73 -13.85 -11.18
N PHE A 160 11.29 -12.83 -11.92
CA PHE A 160 12.04 -11.60 -12.14
C PHE A 160 11.98 -10.69 -10.91
N CYS A 161 10.83 -10.61 -10.27
CA CYS A 161 10.61 -9.81 -9.06
C CYS A 161 11.47 -10.33 -7.89
N SER A 162 11.53 -11.64 -7.65
CA SER A 162 12.36 -12.23 -6.60
C SER A 162 13.86 -12.07 -6.88
N SER A 163 14.28 -12.19 -8.15
CA SER A 163 15.67 -11.91 -8.55
C SER A 163 16.03 -10.43 -8.36
N LEU A 164 15.08 -9.53 -8.58
CA LEU A 164 15.24 -8.10 -8.36
C LEU A 164 15.31 -7.79 -6.86
N GLU A 165 14.44 -8.38 -6.04
CA GLU A 165 14.44 -8.22 -4.58
C GLU A 165 15.80 -8.63 -3.99
N SER A 166 16.31 -9.81 -4.36
CA SER A 166 17.63 -10.27 -3.92
C SER A 166 18.74 -9.30 -4.31
N HIS A 167 18.71 -8.74 -5.53
CA HIS A 167 19.69 -7.74 -5.96
C HIS A 167 19.63 -6.46 -5.11
N LEU A 168 18.42 -6.00 -4.78
CA LEU A 168 18.22 -4.79 -3.97
C LEU A 168 18.62 -4.98 -2.50
N ASP A 169 18.56 -6.20 -1.97
CA ASP A 169 19.00 -6.52 -0.61
C ASP A 169 20.54 -6.54 -0.49
N ASP A 170 21.23 -6.89 -1.57
CA ASP A 170 22.70 -6.88 -1.65
C ASP A 170 23.33 -5.47 -1.77
N LYS A 171 22.53 -4.40 -1.70
CA LYS A 171 22.93 -2.97 -1.75
C LYS A 171 23.64 -2.52 -3.04
N HIS A 172 23.44 -3.20 -4.14
CA HIS A 172 24.10 -2.92 -5.42
C HIS A 172 23.25 -2.17 -6.45
N ALA A 173 22.05 -1.70 -6.08
CA ALA A 173 21.20 -0.93 -6.99
C ALA A 173 21.70 0.51 -7.14
N GLU A 174 22.60 0.76 -8.09
CA GLU A 174 23.19 2.08 -8.32
C GLU A 174 22.63 2.78 -9.58
N VAL A 175 21.85 2.07 -10.40
CA VAL A 175 21.47 2.50 -11.76
C VAL A 175 20.02 2.92 -11.90
N PHE A 176 19.17 2.52 -10.96
CA PHE A 176 17.74 2.86 -10.93
C PHE A 176 17.24 2.99 -9.48
N PRO A 177 16.14 3.73 -9.23
CA PRO A 177 15.62 3.92 -7.87
C PRO A 177 15.17 2.62 -7.23
N ALA A 178 15.82 2.25 -6.12
CA ALA A 178 15.52 1.02 -5.39
C ALA A 178 14.08 1.00 -4.82
N ASP A 179 13.56 2.16 -4.43
CA ASP A 179 12.20 2.33 -3.91
C ASP A 179 11.14 2.04 -4.96
N LEU A 180 11.31 2.52 -6.20
CA LEU A 180 10.41 2.19 -7.31
C LEU A 180 10.43 0.71 -7.63
N ALA A 181 11.62 0.10 -7.63
CA ALA A 181 11.79 -1.32 -7.91
C ALA A 181 11.17 -2.18 -6.81
N LEU A 182 11.40 -1.87 -5.53
CA LEU A 182 10.78 -2.55 -4.40
C LEU A 182 9.27 -2.40 -4.40
N ARG A 183 8.73 -1.25 -4.81
CA ARG A 183 7.29 -1.05 -4.95
C ARG A 183 6.69 -1.99 -6.01
N VAL A 184 7.37 -2.18 -7.14
CA VAL A 184 6.93 -3.12 -8.19
C VAL A 184 6.95 -4.56 -7.68
N VAL A 185 7.94 -4.95 -6.87
CA VAL A 185 8.01 -6.25 -6.21
C VAL A 185 6.88 -6.41 -5.19
N ALA A 186 6.64 -5.41 -4.34
CA ALA A 186 5.54 -5.41 -3.38
C ALA A 186 4.17 -5.55 -4.06
N ASN A 187 3.97 -4.84 -5.19
CA ASN A 187 2.77 -4.98 -6.01
C ASN A 187 2.61 -6.40 -6.57
N ASN A 188 3.71 -7.07 -6.98
CA ASN A 188 3.65 -8.45 -7.42
C ASN A 188 3.17 -9.39 -6.31
N TYR A 189 3.74 -9.28 -5.10
CA TYR A 189 3.27 -10.05 -3.95
C TYR A 189 1.80 -9.79 -3.64
N ASN A 190 1.36 -8.54 -3.69
CA ASN A 190 -0.05 -8.17 -3.49
C ASN A 190 -0.97 -8.84 -4.52
N TYR A 191 -0.63 -8.77 -5.81
CA TYR A 191 -1.43 -9.38 -6.89
C TYR A 191 -1.47 -10.90 -6.83
N ARG A 192 -0.46 -11.54 -6.24
CA ARG A 192 -0.42 -13.00 -6.01
C ARG A 192 -1.16 -13.45 -4.75
N GLY A 193 -1.63 -12.50 -3.93
CA GLY A 193 -2.26 -12.79 -2.65
C GLY A 193 -1.28 -13.06 -1.50
N ASP A 194 0.02 -12.84 -1.70
CA ASP A 194 1.03 -12.90 -0.64
C ASP A 194 1.06 -11.57 0.13
N TYR A 195 -0.04 -11.30 0.80
CA TYR A 195 -0.32 -9.99 1.42
C TYR A 195 0.64 -9.66 2.56
N GLU A 196 1.15 -10.68 3.26
CA GLU A 196 2.08 -10.48 4.37
C GLU A 196 3.42 -9.90 3.87
N LYS A 197 3.97 -10.51 2.81
CA LYS A 197 5.20 -10.00 2.17
C LYS A 197 4.98 -8.63 1.53
N ALA A 198 3.87 -8.44 0.82
CA ALA A 198 3.54 -7.15 0.23
C ALA A 198 3.51 -6.04 1.30
N LEU A 199 2.79 -6.28 2.41
CA LEU A 199 2.68 -5.32 3.50
C LEU A 199 4.04 -5.06 4.19
N SER A 200 4.87 -6.09 4.36
CA SER A 200 6.22 -5.96 4.89
C SER A 200 7.10 -5.04 4.03
N LEU A 201 7.06 -5.23 2.70
CA LEU A 201 7.81 -4.40 1.77
C LEU A 201 7.29 -2.95 1.72
N TYR A 202 5.97 -2.75 1.72
CA TYR A 202 5.41 -1.39 1.78
C TYR A 202 5.80 -0.67 3.09
N ARG A 203 5.81 -1.37 4.23
CA ARG A 203 6.30 -0.80 5.50
C ARG A 203 7.78 -0.45 5.44
N ARG A 204 8.60 -1.32 4.84
CA ARG A 204 10.03 -1.06 4.61
C ARG A 204 10.23 0.18 3.73
N LEU A 205 9.46 0.31 2.66
CA LEU A 205 9.47 1.49 1.79
C LEU A 205 9.14 2.76 2.57
N LEU A 206 8.02 2.78 3.30
CA LEU A 206 7.59 3.94 4.08
C LEU A 206 8.59 4.31 5.20
N ALA A 207 9.24 3.32 5.81
CA ALA A 207 10.23 3.55 6.86
C ALA A 207 11.56 4.15 6.33
N ASN A 208 11.91 3.84 5.08
CA ASN A 208 13.18 4.27 4.46
C ASN A 208 13.03 5.50 3.56
N MET A 209 11.81 5.99 3.35
CA MET A 209 11.58 7.18 2.52
C MET A 209 12.21 8.42 3.14
N SER A 210 12.86 9.21 2.29
CA SER A 210 13.32 10.54 2.69
C SER A 210 12.12 11.47 2.91
N TYR A 211 12.30 12.49 3.74
CA TYR A 211 11.27 13.51 3.98
C TYR A 211 10.78 14.23 2.70
N GLN A 212 11.59 14.23 1.65
CA GLN A 212 11.26 14.87 0.37
C GLN A 212 10.58 13.92 -0.63
N SER A 213 10.46 12.63 -0.32
CA SER A 213 9.85 11.64 -1.22
C SER A 213 8.33 11.64 -1.08
N ASP A 214 7.62 11.43 -2.20
CA ASP A 214 6.16 11.33 -2.23
C ASP A 214 5.69 9.91 -1.80
N PRO A 215 5.08 9.75 -0.60
CA PRO A 215 4.56 8.46 -0.16
C PRO A 215 3.18 8.14 -0.74
N SER A 216 2.54 9.08 -1.46
CA SER A 216 1.14 9.00 -1.85
C SER A 216 0.80 7.74 -2.63
N GLY A 217 1.72 7.33 -3.51
CA GLY A 217 1.55 6.11 -4.29
C GLY A 217 1.57 4.85 -3.44
N ILE A 218 2.45 4.78 -2.42
CA ILE A 218 2.54 3.64 -1.50
C ILE A 218 1.31 3.63 -0.58
N TYR A 219 0.85 4.77 -0.10
CA TYR A 219 -0.39 4.86 0.68
C TYR A 219 -1.59 4.33 -0.11
N ASN A 220 -1.71 4.66 -1.40
CA ASN A 220 -2.75 4.12 -2.26
C ASN A 220 -2.63 2.59 -2.41
N ASP A 221 -1.43 2.06 -2.60
CA ASP A 221 -1.21 0.62 -2.76
C ASP A 221 -1.52 -0.14 -1.47
N VAL A 222 -1.07 0.37 -0.31
CA VAL A 222 -1.40 -0.18 1.02
C VAL A 222 -2.91 -0.11 1.29
N GLY A 223 -3.53 1.02 0.99
CA GLY A 223 -4.98 1.19 1.15
C GLY A 223 -5.76 0.16 0.33
N ASN A 224 -5.39 -0.04 -0.93
CA ASN A 224 -6.00 -1.06 -1.78
C ASN A 224 -5.78 -2.48 -1.23
N LEU A 225 -4.58 -2.80 -0.74
CA LEU A 225 -4.28 -4.11 -0.12
C LEU A 225 -5.14 -4.35 1.12
N LEU A 226 -5.26 -3.35 2.00
CA LEU A 226 -6.10 -3.45 3.19
C LEU A 226 -7.58 -3.62 2.86
N ALA A 227 -8.05 -3.00 1.76
CA ALA A 227 -9.42 -3.22 1.25
C ALA A 227 -9.62 -4.67 0.78
N GLU A 228 -8.61 -5.29 0.14
CA GLU A 228 -8.67 -6.72 -0.22
C GLU A 228 -8.75 -7.63 1.01
N LEU A 229 -8.08 -7.24 2.11
CA LEU A 229 -8.10 -7.93 3.40
C LEU A 229 -9.38 -7.67 4.23
N GLY A 230 -10.30 -6.83 3.75
CA GLY A 230 -11.49 -6.44 4.49
C GLY A 230 -11.24 -5.48 5.66
N GLN A 231 -10.04 -4.91 5.75
CA GLN A 231 -9.67 -3.93 6.79
C GLN A 231 -10.04 -2.51 6.33
N PHE A 232 -11.33 -2.27 6.15
CA PHE A 232 -11.83 -1.08 5.47
C PHE A 232 -11.51 0.23 6.20
N GLU A 233 -11.55 0.27 7.52
CA GLU A 233 -11.23 1.48 8.30
C GLU A 233 -9.76 1.91 8.13
N GLN A 234 -8.84 0.94 8.16
CA GLN A 234 -7.42 1.22 7.92
C GLN A 234 -7.16 1.58 6.46
N SER A 235 -7.84 0.90 5.53
CA SER A 235 -7.79 1.20 4.10
C SER A 235 -8.19 2.65 3.83
N GLU A 236 -9.31 3.09 4.40
CA GLU A 236 -9.81 4.46 4.29
C GLU A 236 -8.76 5.48 4.77
N GLN A 237 -8.14 5.24 5.92
CA GLN A 237 -7.11 6.12 6.46
C GLN A 237 -5.92 6.29 5.50
N TYR A 238 -5.40 5.20 4.95
CA TYR A 238 -4.30 5.26 4.00
C TYR A 238 -4.70 5.92 2.67
N LEU A 239 -5.88 5.61 2.15
CA LEU A 239 -6.38 6.22 0.92
C LEU A 239 -6.63 7.72 1.09
N ILE A 240 -7.15 8.17 2.23
CA ILE A 240 -7.32 9.60 2.54
C ILE A 240 -5.95 10.28 2.64
N GLN A 241 -4.95 9.67 3.28
CA GLN A 241 -3.59 10.22 3.31
C GLN A 241 -3.01 10.37 1.90
N SER A 242 -3.22 9.35 1.04
CA SER A 242 -2.84 9.43 -0.37
C SER A 242 -3.57 10.57 -1.10
N LEU A 243 -4.87 10.71 -0.87
CA LEU A 243 -5.69 11.76 -1.49
C LEU A 243 -5.18 13.16 -1.11
N LEU A 244 -4.98 13.40 0.17
CA LEU A 244 -4.49 14.69 0.68
C LEU A 244 -3.11 15.04 0.11
N ALA A 245 -2.19 14.09 0.07
CA ALA A 245 -0.87 14.30 -0.51
C ALA A 245 -0.95 14.67 -2.00
N ARG A 246 -1.77 13.96 -2.78
CA ARG A 246 -1.93 14.22 -4.22
C ARG A 246 -2.69 15.50 -4.55
N GLN A 247 -3.57 15.96 -3.65
CA GLN A 247 -4.21 17.27 -3.76
C GLN A 247 -3.22 18.40 -3.53
N LEU A 248 -2.30 18.23 -2.56
CA LEU A 248 -1.23 19.22 -2.29
C LEU A 248 -0.23 19.32 -3.45
N GLU A 249 -0.02 18.23 -4.21
CA GLU A 249 0.84 18.22 -5.39
C GLU A 249 0.16 18.80 -6.65
N GLU A 250 -1.10 19.20 -6.57
CA GLU A 250 -1.89 19.63 -7.74
C GLU A 250 -1.85 18.61 -8.89
N ALA A 251 -1.89 17.32 -8.56
CA ALA A 251 -1.81 16.21 -9.51
C ALA A 251 -3.19 15.60 -9.81
N PRO A 252 -4.04 16.22 -10.64
CA PRO A 252 -5.45 15.86 -10.77
C PRO A 252 -5.67 14.42 -11.25
N LEU A 253 -4.84 13.89 -12.14
CA LEU A 253 -4.95 12.51 -12.57
C LEU A 253 -4.68 11.52 -11.42
N LYS A 254 -3.67 11.81 -10.58
CA LYS A 254 -3.38 11.00 -9.39
C LYS A 254 -4.51 11.10 -8.36
N VAL A 255 -5.12 12.29 -8.21
CA VAL A 255 -6.31 12.49 -7.36
C VAL A 255 -7.47 11.62 -7.85
N ALA A 256 -7.79 11.65 -9.14
CA ALA A 256 -8.85 10.81 -9.72
C ALA A 256 -8.61 9.31 -9.49
N GLN A 257 -7.35 8.85 -9.51
CA GLN A 257 -7.00 7.45 -9.21
C GLN A 257 -7.28 7.08 -7.75
N VAL A 258 -7.02 7.97 -6.79
CA VAL A 258 -7.32 7.68 -5.37
C VAL A 258 -8.81 7.75 -5.10
N GLU A 259 -9.52 8.69 -5.70
CA GLU A 259 -10.99 8.74 -5.65
C GLU A 259 -11.59 7.43 -6.16
N HIS A 260 -11.05 6.88 -7.25
CA HIS A 260 -11.43 5.55 -7.75
C HIS A 260 -11.10 4.42 -6.76
N SER A 261 -9.95 4.48 -6.10
CA SER A 261 -9.55 3.48 -5.08
C SER A 261 -10.47 3.53 -3.87
N LEU A 262 -10.81 4.73 -3.37
CA LEU A 262 -11.80 4.93 -2.29
C LEU A 262 -13.17 4.37 -2.68
N ALA A 263 -13.63 4.70 -3.90
CA ALA A 263 -14.90 4.19 -4.41
C ALA A 263 -14.93 2.66 -4.44
N ARG A 264 -13.86 2.02 -4.91
CA ARG A 264 -13.74 0.56 -4.95
C ARG A 264 -13.73 -0.06 -3.55
N MET A 265 -13.05 0.57 -2.60
CA MET A 265 -13.02 0.15 -1.20
C MET A 265 -14.42 0.24 -0.59
N TYR A 266 -15.14 1.37 -0.77
CA TYR A 266 -16.50 1.52 -0.27
C TYR A 266 -17.50 0.57 -0.97
N ASN A 267 -17.30 0.27 -2.25
CA ASN A 267 -18.11 -0.73 -2.94
C ASN A 267 -17.93 -2.12 -2.32
N LYS A 268 -16.69 -2.49 -1.95
CA LYS A 268 -16.39 -3.75 -1.24
C LYS A 268 -16.95 -3.77 0.19
N SER A 269 -16.91 -2.66 0.90
CA SER A 269 -17.50 -2.54 2.24
C SER A 269 -19.03 -2.42 2.22
N LYS A 270 -19.63 -2.40 1.02
CA LYS A 270 -21.07 -2.25 0.76
C LYS A 270 -21.64 -0.89 1.18
N ASP A 271 -20.81 0.12 1.32
CA ASP A 271 -21.23 1.53 1.44
C ASP A 271 -21.38 2.14 0.04
N PHE A 272 -22.45 1.74 -0.64
CA PHE A 272 -22.65 2.08 -2.05
C PHE A 272 -22.86 3.57 -2.29
N ASP A 273 -23.41 4.30 -1.32
CA ASP A 273 -23.61 5.74 -1.45
C ASP A 273 -22.26 6.48 -1.51
N LYS A 274 -21.34 6.15 -0.62
CA LYS A 274 -19.98 6.70 -0.68
C LYS A 274 -19.23 6.22 -1.91
N ALA A 275 -19.38 4.96 -2.31
CA ALA A 275 -18.77 4.42 -3.52
C ALA A 275 -19.18 5.24 -4.74
N ILE A 276 -20.49 5.48 -4.92
CA ILE A 276 -21.02 6.27 -6.04
C ILE A 276 -20.46 7.69 -6.01
N ASN A 277 -20.43 8.34 -4.85
CA ASN A 277 -19.90 9.70 -4.73
C ASN A 277 -18.43 9.78 -5.15
N HIS A 278 -17.58 8.88 -4.65
CA HIS A 278 -16.16 8.88 -5.01
C HIS A 278 -15.92 8.51 -6.49
N TYR A 279 -16.71 7.59 -7.08
CA TYR A 279 -16.64 7.34 -8.51
C TYR A 279 -17.04 8.59 -9.33
N GLN A 280 -18.05 9.34 -8.89
CA GLN A 280 -18.46 10.59 -9.54
C GLN A 280 -17.38 11.67 -9.44
N ASN A 281 -16.71 11.80 -8.28
CA ASN A 281 -15.59 12.71 -8.11
C ASN A 281 -14.45 12.37 -9.07
N SER A 282 -14.08 11.08 -9.13
CA SER A 282 -13.08 10.58 -10.07
C SER A 282 -13.47 10.89 -11.52
N LEU A 283 -14.71 10.58 -11.90
CA LEU A 283 -15.23 10.82 -13.25
C LEU A 283 -15.16 12.29 -13.65
N LYS A 284 -15.60 13.19 -12.77
CA LYS A 284 -15.56 14.63 -13.02
C LYS A 284 -14.16 15.11 -13.38
N ILE A 285 -13.16 14.73 -12.60
CA ILE A 285 -11.76 15.09 -12.87
C ILE A 285 -11.28 14.51 -14.20
N LEU A 286 -11.64 13.24 -14.49
CA LEU A 286 -11.25 12.57 -15.72
C LEU A 286 -11.93 13.13 -16.98
N GLU A 287 -13.12 13.69 -16.83
CA GLU A 287 -13.82 14.43 -17.90
C GLU A 287 -13.11 15.75 -18.18
N GLU A 288 -12.73 16.51 -17.14
CA GLU A 288 -11.97 17.77 -17.27
C GLU A 288 -10.61 17.54 -17.93
N LEU A 289 -9.94 16.41 -17.60
CA LEU A 289 -8.64 16.01 -18.18
C LEU A 289 -8.77 15.39 -19.58
N HIS A 290 -9.97 15.18 -20.08
CA HIS A 290 -10.22 14.50 -21.36
C HIS A 290 -9.48 13.14 -21.43
N TYR A 291 -9.59 12.31 -20.37
CA TYR A 291 -8.92 11.02 -20.26
C TYR A 291 -9.91 9.84 -20.44
N PRO A 292 -10.19 9.40 -21.68
CA PRO A 292 -11.29 8.47 -22.01
C PRO A 292 -11.20 7.12 -21.29
N TYR A 293 -9.99 6.56 -21.19
CA TYR A 293 -9.80 5.28 -20.52
C TYR A 293 -10.20 5.32 -19.04
N GLY A 294 -9.76 6.36 -18.32
CA GLY A 294 -10.15 6.53 -16.92
C GLY A 294 -11.65 6.78 -16.75
N GLN A 295 -12.25 7.57 -17.65
CA GLN A 295 -13.71 7.79 -17.67
C GLN A 295 -14.46 6.46 -17.81
N GLY A 296 -14.02 5.60 -18.73
CA GLY A 296 -14.59 4.26 -18.91
C GLY A 296 -14.54 3.44 -17.63
N LEU A 297 -13.38 3.38 -16.96
CA LEU A 297 -13.24 2.65 -15.68
C LEU A 297 -14.15 3.23 -14.58
N ALA A 298 -14.28 4.56 -14.50
CA ALA A 298 -15.18 5.21 -13.53
C ALA A 298 -16.64 4.89 -13.83
N TYR A 299 -17.05 4.87 -15.10
CA TYR A 299 -18.39 4.42 -15.49
C TYR A 299 -18.66 2.97 -15.12
N LEU A 300 -17.69 2.06 -15.30
CA LEU A 300 -17.83 0.66 -14.90
C LEU A 300 -17.92 0.49 -13.37
N GLY A 301 -17.15 1.29 -12.63
CA GLY A 301 -17.25 1.35 -11.18
C GLY A 301 -18.60 1.82 -10.67
N LEU A 302 -19.12 2.92 -11.26
CA LEU A 302 -20.48 3.41 -11.00
C LEU A 302 -21.53 2.34 -11.32
N ALA A 303 -21.42 1.70 -12.48
CA ALA A 303 -22.34 0.64 -12.87
C ALA A 303 -22.35 -0.52 -11.89
N SER A 304 -21.17 -0.93 -11.40
CA SER A 304 -21.04 -1.99 -10.40
C SER A 304 -21.76 -1.63 -9.10
N ALA A 305 -21.51 -0.43 -8.55
CA ALA A 305 -22.16 0.02 -7.32
C ALA A 305 -23.67 0.15 -7.46
N ILE A 306 -24.13 0.66 -8.61
CA ILE A 306 -25.56 0.86 -8.90
C ILE A 306 -26.28 -0.46 -9.14
N ALA A 307 -25.61 -1.46 -9.75
CA ALA A 307 -26.17 -2.80 -9.91
C ALA A 307 -26.35 -3.50 -8.54
N GLU A 308 -25.45 -3.22 -7.58
CA GLU A 308 -25.55 -3.75 -6.23
C GLU A 308 -26.79 -3.26 -5.46
N ILE A 309 -27.23 -2.02 -5.70
CA ILE A 309 -28.46 -1.46 -5.12
C ILE A 309 -29.72 -1.80 -5.95
N GLY A 310 -29.60 -2.66 -6.98
CA GLY A 310 -30.74 -3.19 -7.75
C GLY A 310 -31.24 -2.30 -8.89
N ASN A 311 -30.51 -1.25 -9.27
CA ASN A 311 -30.90 -0.37 -10.38
C ASN A 311 -30.18 -0.79 -11.68
N LEU A 312 -30.65 -1.90 -12.27
CA LEU A 312 -30.05 -2.44 -13.50
C LEU A 312 -30.10 -1.47 -14.67
N GLU A 313 -31.20 -0.73 -14.85
CA GLU A 313 -31.36 0.19 -15.97
C GLU A 313 -30.26 1.26 -15.96
N GLN A 314 -30.02 1.87 -14.81
CA GLN A 314 -28.99 2.88 -14.68
C GLN A 314 -27.57 2.28 -14.78
N ALA A 315 -27.36 1.08 -14.25
CA ALA A 315 -26.09 0.37 -14.38
C ALA A 315 -25.74 0.13 -15.85
N VAL A 316 -26.69 -0.43 -16.63
CA VAL A 316 -26.52 -0.68 -18.07
C VAL A 316 -26.24 0.61 -18.84
N LYS A 317 -26.87 1.72 -18.47
CA LYS A 317 -26.58 3.03 -19.09
C LYS A 317 -25.12 3.46 -18.92
N TYR A 318 -24.52 3.25 -17.73
CA TYR A 318 -23.13 3.55 -17.51
C TYR A 318 -22.20 2.56 -18.20
N ILE A 319 -22.55 1.27 -18.23
CA ILE A 319 -21.79 0.27 -18.98
C ILE A 319 -21.75 0.63 -20.48
N ASN A 320 -22.87 1.01 -21.06
CA ASN A 320 -22.93 1.41 -22.47
C ASN A 320 -22.07 2.66 -22.76
N LYS A 321 -21.98 3.59 -21.82
CA LYS A 321 -21.05 4.72 -21.96
C LYS A 321 -19.59 4.25 -21.97
N ALA A 322 -19.22 3.31 -21.12
CA ALA A 322 -17.87 2.76 -21.07
C ALA A 322 -17.55 1.97 -22.36
N LEU A 323 -18.47 1.12 -22.83
CA LEU A 323 -18.35 0.39 -24.10
C LEU A 323 -18.17 1.34 -25.28
N GLY A 324 -19.01 2.40 -25.38
CA GLY A 324 -18.89 3.41 -26.44
C GLY A 324 -17.56 4.16 -26.43
N LEU A 325 -16.96 4.37 -25.24
CA LEU A 325 -15.59 4.89 -25.16
C LEU A 325 -14.57 3.83 -25.62
N GLY A 326 -14.75 2.58 -25.23
CA GLY A 326 -13.91 1.47 -25.67
C GLY A 326 -13.88 1.32 -27.20
N GLU A 327 -15.03 1.37 -27.83
CA GLU A 327 -15.18 1.31 -29.29
C GLU A 327 -14.55 2.53 -29.97
N ARG A 328 -14.93 3.74 -29.50
CA ARG A 328 -14.47 5.00 -30.10
C ARG A 328 -12.96 5.18 -30.10
N TYR A 329 -12.29 4.68 -29.08
CA TYR A 329 -10.84 4.80 -28.89
C TYR A 329 -10.10 3.48 -29.13
N GLU A 330 -10.77 2.50 -29.72
CA GLU A 330 -10.23 1.17 -30.03
C GLU A 330 -9.53 0.50 -28.82
N ASN A 331 -10.12 0.70 -27.62
CA ASN A 331 -9.56 0.18 -26.38
C ASN A 331 -10.20 -1.16 -26.03
N ASN A 332 -9.60 -2.24 -26.50
CA ASN A 332 -10.08 -3.60 -26.29
C ASN A 332 -10.15 -4.00 -24.80
N HIS A 333 -9.27 -3.44 -23.95
CA HIS A 333 -9.33 -3.72 -22.52
C HIS A 333 -10.60 -3.15 -21.89
N LEU A 334 -10.94 -1.91 -22.22
CA LEU A 334 -12.16 -1.28 -21.72
C LEU A 334 -13.42 -1.95 -22.26
N GLN A 335 -13.42 -2.42 -23.52
CA GLN A 335 -14.52 -3.20 -24.09
C GLN A 335 -14.68 -4.52 -23.33
N THR A 336 -13.60 -5.26 -23.11
CA THR A 336 -13.65 -6.54 -22.36
C THR A 336 -14.19 -6.33 -20.94
N GLU A 337 -13.69 -5.34 -20.22
CA GLU A 337 -14.19 -5.02 -18.86
C GLU A 337 -15.66 -4.56 -18.91
N GLY A 338 -16.07 -3.82 -19.92
CA GLY A 338 -17.45 -3.42 -20.14
C GLY A 338 -18.39 -4.61 -20.33
N HIS A 339 -18.04 -5.56 -21.17
CA HIS A 339 -18.81 -6.79 -21.36
C HIS A 339 -18.82 -7.65 -20.10
N LEU A 340 -17.72 -7.77 -19.35
CA LEU A 340 -17.70 -8.44 -18.05
C LEU A 340 -18.66 -7.78 -17.06
N ALA A 341 -18.61 -6.46 -16.95
CA ALA A 341 -19.48 -5.71 -16.05
C ALA A 341 -20.96 -5.87 -16.42
N ALA A 342 -21.27 -5.85 -17.72
CA ALA A 342 -22.63 -6.12 -18.22
C ALA A 342 -23.09 -7.54 -17.86
N GLY A 343 -22.26 -8.53 -18.12
CA GLY A 343 -22.58 -9.92 -17.81
C GLY A 343 -22.84 -10.15 -16.33
N PHE A 344 -22.00 -9.64 -15.43
CA PHE A 344 -22.22 -9.75 -14.00
C PHE A 344 -23.47 -8.96 -13.53
N ALA A 345 -23.73 -7.78 -14.09
CA ALA A 345 -24.93 -7.01 -13.77
C ALA A 345 -26.22 -7.73 -14.21
N TYR A 346 -26.23 -8.33 -15.40
CA TYR A 346 -27.36 -9.13 -15.87
C TYR A 346 -27.53 -10.41 -15.05
N LEU A 347 -26.45 -11.10 -14.75
CA LEU A 347 -26.51 -12.32 -13.92
C LEU A 347 -27.13 -12.04 -12.55
N LYS A 348 -26.71 -10.95 -11.91
CA LYS A 348 -27.23 -10.54 -10.60
C LYS A 348 -28.71 -10.17 -10.63
N ASN A 349 -29.23 -9.77 -11.78
CA ASN A 349 -30.64 -9.39 -11.97
C ASN A 349 -31.42 -10.46 -12.71
N ASP A 350 -31.12 -11.74 -12.48
CA ASP A 350 -31.85 -12.91 -12.97
C ASP A 350 -32.03 -12.95 -14.50
N ALA A 351 -31.01 -12.49 -15.25
CA ALA A 351 -31.00 -12.50 -16.71
C ALA A 351 -29.77 -13.24 -17.26
N PRO A 352 -29.65 -14.57 -16.99
CA PRO A 352 -28.47 -15.37 -17.30
C PRO A 352 -28.20 -15.49 -18.81
N GLU A 353 -29.22 -15.45 -19.69
CA GLU A 353 -29.03 -15.52 -21.14
C GLU A 353 -28.22 -14.30 -21.64
N LYS A 354 -28.54 -13.09 -21.16
CA LYS A 354 -27.78 -11.88 -21.49
C LYS A 354 -26.38 -11.92 -20.89
N ALA A 355 -26.24 -12.49 -19.69
CA ALA A 355 -24.94 -12.66 -19.06
C ALA A 355 -24.04 -13.58 -19.90
N ILE A 356 -24.59 -14.63 -20.52
CA ILE A 356 -23.87 -15.52 -21.44
C ILE A 356 -23.45 -14.81 -22.71
N GLU A 357 -24.33 -14.00 -23.30
CA GLU A 357 -23.99 -13.21 -24.48
C GLU A 357 -22.77 -12.29 -24.21
N HIS A 358 -22.85 -11.49 -23.17
CA HIS A 358 -21.74 -10.62 -22.79
C HIS A 358 -20.49 -11.38 -22.33
N GLY A 359 -20.65 -12.53 -21.65
CA GLY A 359 -19.54 -13.39 -21.24
C GLY A 359 -18.76 -13.96 -22.43
N LYS A 360 -19.45 -14.37 -23.49
CA LYS A 360 -18.80 -14.84 -24.73
C LYS A 360 -18.05 -13.74 -25.44
N GLU A 361 -18.62 -12.54 -25.54
CA GLU A 361 -17.96 -11.40 -26.16
C GLU A 361 -16.72 -10.99 -25.37
N ALA A 362 -16.83 -10.92 -24.04
CA ALA A 362 -15.69 -10.65 -23.17
C ALA A 362 -14.57 -11.68 -23.33
N PHE A 363 -14.93 -12.97 -23.46
CA PHE A 363 -13.96 -14.04 -23.66
C PHE A 363 -13.24 -13.91 -25.00
N THR A 364 -13.98 -13.62 -26.08
CA THR A 364 -13.41 -13.43 -27.43
C THR A 364 -12.41 -12.28 -27.45
N LEU A 365 -12.80 -11.12 -26.94
CA LEU A 365 -11.93 -9.95 -26.83
C LEU A 365 -10.69 -10.21 -25.96
N ALA A 366 -10.86 -10.94 -24.85
CA ALA A 366 -9.76 -11.30 -23.96
C ALA A 366 -8.78 -12.31 -24.62
N MET A 367 -9.27 -13.20 -25.46
CA MET A 367 -8.44 -14.13 -26.23
C MET A 367 -7.60 -13.41 -27.28
N GLU A 368 -8.24 -12.57 -28.10
CA GLU A 368 -7.57 -11.79 -29.15
C GLU A 368 -6.43 -10.92 -28.62
N ASN A 369 -6.60 -10.41 -27.41
CA ASN A 369 -5.63 -9.51 -26.77
C ASN A 369 -4.70 -10.21 -25.78
N SER A 370 -4.67 -11.53 -25.73
CA SER A 370 -3.79 -12.31 -24.85
C SER A 370 -3.88 -11.89 -23.37
N ARG A 371 -5.09 -11.70 -22.84
CA ARG A 371 -5.38 -11.26 -21.46
C ARG A 371 -5.87 -12.42 -20.59
N PRO A 372 -5.00 -13.28 -20.07
CA PRO A 372 -5.42 -14.53 -19.40
C PRO A 372 -6.28 -14.30 -18.16
N LEU A 373 -6.06 -13.21 -17.41
CA LEU A 373 -6.90 -12.87 -16.25
C LEU A 373 -8.34 -12.53 -16.66
N LEU A 374 -8.52 -11.79 -17.76
CA LEU A 374 -9.85 -11.46 -18.27
C LEU A 374 -10.53 -12.68 -18.90
N GLN A 375 -9.76 -13.57 -19.55
CA GLN A 375 -10.25 -14.85 -20.04
C GLN A 375 -10.79 -15.69 -18.88
N ALA A 376 -10.06 -15.80 -17.77
CA ALA A 376 -10.50 -16.52 -16.58
C ALA A 376 -11.78 -15.91 -16.01
N ARG A 377 -11.85 -14.59 -15.87
CA ARG A 377 -13.06 -13.90 -15.36
C ARG A 377 -14.28 -14.13 -16.28
N ALA A 378 -14.09 -14.15 -17.60
CA ALA A 378 -15.15 -14.44 -18.56
C ALA A 378 -15.63 -15.89 -18.44
N GLN A 379 -14.73 -16.85 -18.28
CA GLN A 379 -15.08 -18.26 -18.06
C GLN A 379 -15.84 -18.45 -16.74
N LEU A 380 -15.46 -17.77 -15.67
CA LEU A 380 -16.19 -17.80 -14.40
C LEU A 380 -17.61 -17.21 -14.55
N LEU A 381 -17.74 -16.08 -15.25
CA LEU A 381 -19.05 -15.49 -15.55
C LEU A 381 -19.95 -16.47 -16.32
N LEU A 382 -19.41 -17.11 -17.37
CA LEU A 382 -20.14 -18.10 -18.18
C LEU A 382 -20.53 -19.32 -17.32
N SER A 383 -19.63 -19.83 -16.49
CA SER A 383 -19.92 -20.90 -15.57
C SER A 383 -21.12 -20.59 -14.67
N ASN A 384 -21.07 -19.43 -14.01
CA ASN A 384 -22.14 -18.99 -13.11
C ASN A 384 -23.47 -18.80 -13.86
N ALA A 385 -23.42 -18.21 -15.05
CA ALA A 385 -24.63 -17.98 -15.85
C ALA A 385 -25.29 -19.29 -16.35
N TYR A 386 -24.47 -20.26 -16.76
CA TYR A 386 -25.00 -21.59 -17.12
C TYR A 386 -25.52 -22.39 -15.91
N GLN A 387 -24.91 -22.16 -14.74
CA GLN A 387 -25.41 -22.75 -13.48
C GLN A 387 -26.81 -22.22 -13.14
N GLU A 388 -27.05 -20.91 -13.27
CA GLU A 388 -28.39 -20.32 -13.05
C GLU A 388 -29.44 -20.84 -14.04
N LEU A 389 -29.04 -21.16 -15.28
CA LEU A 389 -29.92 -21.82 -16.25
C LEU A 389 -30.16 -23.32 -15.98
N GLY A 390 -29.45 -23.90 -15.02
CA GLY A 390 -29.51 -25.36 -14.73
C GLY A 390 -28.72 -26.21 -15.72
N ASP A 391 -27.98 -25.61 -16.66
CA ASP A 391 -27.06 -26.36 -17.54
C ASP A 391 -25.73 -26.61 -16.84
N TYR A 392 -25.76 -27.53 -15.89
CA TYR A 392 -24.61 -27.92 -15.09
C TYR A 392 -23.45 -28.49 -15.91
N LYS A 393 -23.73 -29.05 -17.10
CA LYS A 393 -22.68 -29.57 -17.98
C LYS A 393 -21.87 -28.46 -18.59
N ALA A 394 -22.54 -27.44 -19.13
CA ALA A 394 -21.87 -26.26 -19.65
C ALA A 394 -21.18 -25.49 -18.52
N ALA A 395 -21.82 -25.31 -17.37
CA ALA A 395 -21.27 -24.68 -16.19
C ALA A 395 -19.94 -25.33 -15.76
N LEU A 396 -19.91 -26.67 -15.67
CA LEU A 396 -18.69 -27.41 -15.31
C LEU A 396 -17.58 -27.21 -16.33
N SER A 397 -17.90 -27.27 -17.64
CA SER A 397 -16.92 -27.09 -18.71
C SER A 397 -16.25 -25.68 -18.64
N HIS A 398 -17.05 -24.64 -18.40
CA HIS A 398 -16.56 -23.29 -18.23
C HIS A 398 -15.77 -23.11 -16.91
N TYR A 399 -16.18 -23.81 -15.84
CA TYR A 399 -15.44 -23.80 -14.56
C TYR A 399 -14.08 -24.50 -14.69
N GLU A 400 -14.00 -25.63 -15.40
CA GLU A 400 -12.72 -26.30 -15.69
C GLU A 400 -11.78 -25.40 -16.51
N ALA A 401 -12.33 -24.69 -17.51
CA ALA A 401 -11.57 -23.74 -18.30
C ALA A 401 -11.08 -22.53 -17.44
N TYR A 402 -11.92 -22.02 -16.55
CA TYR A 402 -11.54 -21.00 -15.56
C TYR A 402 -10.41 -21.51 -14.67
N SER A 403 -10.58 -22.71 -14.09
CA SER A 403 -9.59 -23.30 -13.19
C SER A 403 -8.25 -23.51 -13.87
N THR A 404 -8.25 -23.98 -15.13
CA THR A 404 -7.02 -24.14 -15.94
C THR A 404 -6.32 -22.81 -16.16
N LEU A 405 -7.06 -21.76 -16.55
CA LEU A 405 -6.51 -20.42 -16.77
C LEU A 405 -5.97 -19.80 -15.47
N GLU A 406 -6.65 -20.00 -14.34
CA GLU A 406 -6.18 -19.54 -13.03
C GLU A 406 -4.90 -20.27 -12.61
N LEU A 407 -4.80 -21.56 -12.87
CA LEU A 407 -3.61 -22.34 -12.57
C LEU A 407 -2.45 -21.97 -13.47
N ASP A 408 -2.67 -21.78 -14.77
CA ASP A 408 -1.66 -21.29 -15.71
C ASP A 408 -1.19 -19.87 -15.34
N ASN A 409 -2.12 -19.06 -14.82
CA ASN A 409 -1.76 -17.74 -14.29
C ASN A 409 -0.97 -17.85 -12.97
N ARG A 410 -1.26 -18.88 -12.16
CA ARG A 410 -0.63 -19.08 -10.87
C ARG A 410 0.73 -19.75 -10.94
N ASP A 411 1.00 -20.65 -11.88
CA ASP A 411 2.34 -21.25 -11.95
C ASP A 411 2.69 -21.95 -13.28
N THR A 412 3.56 -21.38 -14.06
CA THR A 412 4.30 -22.10 -15.11
C THR A 412 5.64 -22.64 -14.62
N SER A 413 5.98 -22.49 -13.35
CA SER A 413 7.23 -23.01 -12.78
C SER A 413 7.05 -24.28 -11.94
N ASN A 414 5.81 -24.77 -11.77
CA ASN A 414 5.56 -25.97 -11.00
C ASN A 414 5.09 -27.13 -11.90
N ILE A 415 6.03 -27.72 -12.62
CA ILE A 415 5.85 -29.08 -13.16
C ILE A 415 5.30 -30.04 -12.06
N LYS A 416 5.71 -29.86 -10.80
CA LYS A 416 5.17 -30.58 -9.65
C LYS A 416 3.69 -30.25 -9.32
N ALA A 417 3.22 -29.02 -9.60
CA ALA A 417 1.80 -28.70 -9.42
C ALA A 417 0.95 -29.21 -10.59
N MET A 418 1.50 -29.30 -11.80
CA MET A 418 0.86 -29.98 -12.92
C MET A 418 0.80 -31.50 -12.70
N GLU A 419 1.87 -32.12 -12.18
CA GLU A 419 1.85 -33.54 -11.78
C GLU A 419 0.87 -33.79 -10.62
N ALA A 420 0.77 -32.86 -9.65
CA ALA A 420 -0.25 -32.94 -8.60
C ALA A 420 -1.66 -32.74 -9.14
N LEU A 421 -1.84 -31.94 -10.20
CA LEU A 421 -3.15 -31.72 -10.85
C LEU A 421 -3.58 -32.90 -11.71
N ASP A 422 -2.65 -33.52 -12.44
CA ASP A 422 -2.91 -34.77 -13.15
C ASP A 422 -3.18 -35.92 -12.17
N LEU A 423 -2.49 -35.93 -11.04
CA LEU A 423 -2.80 -36.82 -9.92
C LEU A 423 -4.21 -36.55 -9.36
N THR A 424 -4.55 -35.26 -9.13
CA THR A 424 -5.89 -34.88 -8.61
C THR A 424 -6.97 -35.11 -9.65
N LYS A 425 -6.71 -34.91 -10.95
CA LYS A 425 -7.64 -35.26 -12.02
C LYS A 425 -7.83 -36.75 -12.12
N ASN A 426 -6.77 -37.54 -12.05
CA ASN A 426 -6.84 -39.00 -12.03
C ASN A 426 -7.47 -39.52 -10.73
N GLU A 427 -7.23 -38.87 -9.58
CA GLU A 427 -7.95 -39.15 -8.33
C GLU A 427 -9.43 -38.79 -8.45
N TYR A 428 -9.79 -37.67 -9.06
CA TYR A 428 -11.19 -37.29 -9.32
C TYR A 428 -11.89 -38.26 -10.28
N GLU A 429 -11.23 -38.67 -11.37
CA GLU A 429 -11.78 -39.69 -12.28
C GLU A 429 -11.90 -41.05 -11.60
N TYR A 430 -10.94 -41.40 -10.75
CA TYR A 430 -10.95 -42.59 -9.93
C TYR A 430 -12.02 -42.52 -8.82
N GLU A 431 -12.17 -41.38 -8.14
CA GLU A 431 -13.25 -41.14 -7.18
C GLU A 431 -14.62 -41.14 -7.84
N LEU A 432 -14.76 -40.59 -9.06
CA LEU A 432 -15.99 -40.65 -9.85
C LEU A 432 -16.34 -42.10 -10.23
N GLN A 433 -15.36 -42.92 -10.53
CA GLN A 433 -15.57 -44.37 -10.76
C GLN A 433 -15.93 -45.10 -9.46
N LEU A 434 -15.26 -44.71 -8.33
CA LEU A 434 -15.60 -45.27 -7.02
C LEU A 434 -17.00 -44.82 -6.55
N ILE A 435 -17.38 -43.56 -6.83
CA ILE A 435 -18.74 -43.06 -6.54
C ILE A 435 -19.79 -43.77 -7.39
N LYS A 436 -19.50 -44.03 -8.68
CA LYS A 436 -20.39 -44.83 -9.53
C LYS A 436 -20.53 -46.27 -9.02
N LEU A 437 -19.45 -46.90 -8.63
CA LEU A 437 -19.43 -48.23 -8.01
C LEU A 437 -20.05 -48.26 -6.61
N ALA A 438 -19.88 -47.20 -5.83
CA ALA A 438 -20.50 -47.04 -4.51
C ALA A 438 -22.02 -46.80 -4.65
N ASN A 439 -22.45 -46.01 -5.64
CA ASN A 439 -23.89 -45.81 -5.93
C ASN A 439 -24.60 -47.09 -6.38
N GLU A 440 -23.93 -47.95 -7.14
CA GLU A 440 -24.48 -49.31 -7.49
C GLU A 440 -24.57 -50.24 -6.27
N ARG A 441 -23.67 -50.13 -5.30
CA ARG A 441 -23.72 -50.86 -4.02
C ARG A 441 -24.71 -50.26 -3.01
N ASN A 442 -24.85 -48.92 -3.00
CA ASN A 442 -25.64 -48.19 -2.00
C ASN A 442 -27.17 -48.31 -2.20
N LEU A 443 -27.63 -48.73 -3.38
CA LEU A 443 -29.05 -49.08 -3.60
C LEU A 443 -29.53 -50.28 -2.75
N LYS A 444 -28.59 -51.03 -2.17
CA LYS A 444 -28.90 -52.20 -1.31
C LYS A 444 -28.64 -51.99 0.19
N GLN A 445 -27.98 -50.90 0.58
CA GLN A 445 -27.50 -50.70 1.96
C GLN A 445 -28.10 -49.48 2.67
N SER A 446 -29.06 -48.77 2.02
CA SER A 446 -29.46 -47.39 2.41
C SER A 446 -30.33 -47.26 3.67
N GLU A 447 -30.79 -48.33 4.28
CA GLU A 447 -31.64 -48.21 5.49
C GLU A 447 -30.88 -48.27 6.83
N PHE A 448 -29.71 -48.89 6.87
CA PHE A 448 -28.97 -49.09 8.12
C PHE A 448 -27.95 -47.95 8.44
N GLU A 449 -27.50 -47.22 7.42
CA GLU A 449 -26.47 -46.16 7.60
C GLU A 449 -27.02 -44.79 7.98
N LYS A 450 -28.34 -44.54 7.76
CA LYS A 450 -28.95 -43.23 8.10
C LYS A 450 -28.80 -42.83 9.58
N LEU A 451 -28.76 -43.77 10.49
CA LEU A 451 -28.64 -43.45 11.93
C LEU A 451 -27.20 -43.22 12.40
N THR A 452 -26.21 -43.82 11.75
CA THR A 452 -24.80 -43.65 12.11
C THR A 452 -24.19 -42.41 11.49
N ASP A 453 -24.66 -42.00 10.28
CA ASP A 453 -24.15 -40.80 9.62
C ASP A 453 -24.68 -39.51 10.25
N GLN A 454 -25.91 -39.52 10.77
CA GLN A 454 -26.40 -38.38 11.57
C GLN A 454 -25.55 -38.12 12.83
N LYS A 455 -25.09 -39.17 13.50
CA LYS A 455 -24.21 -39.05 14.67
C LYS A 455 -22.81 -38.51 14.31
N ARG A 456 -22.25 -38.94 13.16
CA ARG A 456 -20.95 -38.46 12.68
C ARG A 456 -21.01 -37.00 12.21
N ALA A 457 -22.07 -36.63 11.48
CA ALA A 457 -22.30 -35.25 11.07
C ALA A 457 -22.47 -34.33 12.28
N TYR A 458 -23.21 -34.78 13.31
CA TYR A 458 -23.35 -34.01 14.56
C TYR A 458 -22.01 -33.79 15.27
N ASN A 459 -21.22 -34.86 15.39
CA ASN A 459 -19.89 -34.76 16.01
C ASN A 459 -18.92 -33.86 15.20
N PHE A 460 -19.00 -33.89 13.86
CA PHE A 460 -18.20 -33.04 13.00
C PHE A 460 -18.61 -31.56 13.14
N VAL A 461 -19.90 -31.25 13.18
CA VAL A 461 -20.43 -29.92 13.42
C VAL A 461 -19.96 -29.38 14.79
N VAL A 462 -20.04 -30.25 15.83
CA VAL A 462 -19.55 -29.89 17.16
C VAL A 462 -18.03 -29.60 17.15
N ALA A 463 -17.24 -30.44 16.44
CA ALA A 463 -15.78 -30.24 16.34
C ALA A 463 -15.43 -28.94 15.56
N CYS A 464 -16.15 -28.62 14.49
CA CYS A 464 -16.00 -27.38 13.74
C CYS A 464 -16.39 -26.16 14.59
N LEU A 465 -17.47 -26.27 15.37
CA LEU A 465 -17.87 -25.19 16.27
C LEU A 465 -16.85 -24.94 17.38
N VAL A 466 -16.26 -26.01 17.92
CA VAL A 466 -15.16 -25.90 18.90
C VAL A 466 -13.93 -25.26 18.28
N LEU A 467 -13.56 -25.65 17.05
CA LEU A 467 -12.42 -25.06 16.33
C LEU A 467 -12.66 -23.58 16.01
N LEU A 468 -13.87 -23.21 15.55
CA LEU A 468 -14.23 -21.81 15.32
C LEU A 468 -14.21 -20.98 16.63
N LEU A 469 -14.65 -21.58 17.74
CA LEU A 469 -14.59 -20.92 19.04
C LEU A 469 -13.12 -20.65 19.47
N VAL A 470 -12.24 -21.63 19.26
CA VAL A 470 -10.81 -21.47 19.57
C VAL A 470 -10.17 -20.39 18.70
N LEU A 471 -10.47 -20.39 17.40
CA LEU A 471 -9.98 -19.38 16.47
C LEU A 471 -10.52 -17.99 16.79
N ALA A 472 -11.79 -17.87 17.20
CA ALA A 472 -12.38 -16.62 17.64
C ALA A 472 -11.71 -16.07 18.91
N ILE A 473 -11.41 -16.94 19.87
CA ILE A 473 -10.69 -16.59 21.09
C ILE A 473 -9.25 -16.13 20.77
N MET A 474 -8.57 -16.81 19.84
CA MET A 474 -7.21 -16.41 19.41
C MET A 474 -7.23 -15.05 18.67
N ALA A 475 -8.17 -14.86 17.76
CA ALA A 475 -8.36 -13.60 17.04
C ALA A 475 -8.70 -12.44 18.00
N GLN A 476 -9.56 -12.69 18.99
CA GLN A 476 -9.90 -11.69 20.02
C GLN A 476 -8.70 -11.30 20.89
N ARG A 477 -7.82 -12.27 21.22
CA ARG A 477 -6.57 -11.98 21.95
C ARG A 477 -5.58 -11.15 21.09
N GLN A 478 -5.51 -11.44 19.79
CA GLN A 478 -4.61 -10.74 18.88
C GLN A 478 -5.05 -9.29 18.60
N THR A 479 -6.37 -9.05 18.46
CA THR A 479 -6.93 -7.70 18.32
C THR A 479 -6.78 -6.88 19.61
N ARG A 480 -6.95 -7.50 20.79
CA ARG A 480 -6.74 -6.83 22.09
C ARG A 480 -5.31 -6.30 22.25
N ASN A 481 -4.30 -7.02 21.76
CA ASN A 481 -2.92 -6.58 21.89
C ASN A 481 -2.55 -5.43 20.94
N LYS A 482 -3.16 -5.35 19.75
CA LYS A 482 -2.96 -4.25 18.78
C LYS A 482 -3.67 -2.96 19.23
N ALA A 483 -4.75 -3.07 19.99
CA ALA A 483 -5.52 -1.94 20.49
C ALA A 483 -4.88 -1.22 21.71
N ARG A 484 -3.67 -1.62 22.13
CA ARG A 484 -3.03 -1.11 23.36
C ARG A 484 -2.12 0.10 23.14
N ILE A 485 -1.83 0.46 21.89
CA ILE A 485 -0.82 1.48 21.54
C ILE A 485 -1.50 2.70 20.94
N ASP A 486 -1.08 3.89 21.35
CA ASP A 486 -1.44 5.16 20.72
C ASP A 486 -0.83 5.25 19.33
N SER A 487 -1.65 5.49 18.31
CA SER A 487 -1.25 5.45 16.90
C SER A 487 -0.26 6.54 16.51
N LEU A 488 -0.25 7.67 17.22
CA LEU A 488 0.63 8.80 16.92
C LEU A 488 2.00 8.64 17.59
N THR A 489 2.02 8.35 18.91
CA THR A 489 3.24 8.39 19.72
C THR A 489 3.87 7.02 19.94
N CYS A 490 3.13 5.93 19.61
CA CYS A 490 3.50 4.56 19.94
C CYS A 490 3.69 4.32 21.44
N ALA A 491 3.20 5.20 22.32
CA ALA A 491 3.05 4.97 23.74
C ALA A 491 1.89 3.99 24.00
N LEU A 492 1.74 3.52 25.24
CA LEU A 492 0.49 2.86 25.60
C LEU A 492 -0.65 3.89 25.48
N ASN A 493 -1.79 3.47 24.95
CA ASN A 493 -2.96 4.32 24.95
C ASN A 493 -3.56 4.40 26.36
N ARG A 494 -4.51 5.33 26.56
CA ARG A 494 -5.15 5.60 27.84
C ARG A 494 -5.60 4.33 28.56
N THR A 495 -6.33 3.46 27.89
CA THR A 495 -6.85 2.22 28.48
C THR A 495 -5.72 1.28 28.91
N ALA A 496 -4.75 1.06 28.01
CA ALA A 496 -3.66 0.12 28.26
C ALA A 496 -2.73 0.57 29.39
N ILE A 497 -2.44 1.88 29.50
CA ILE A 497 -1.57 2.38 30.57
C ILE A 497 -2.27 2.32 31.91
N ILE A 498 -3.57 2.68 31.98
CA ILE A 498 -4.35 2.60 33.22
C ILE A 498 -4.47 1.14 33.69
N GLU A 499 -4.75 0.20 32.80
CA GLU A 499 -4.74 -1.24 33.11
C GLU A 499 -3.39 -1.68 33.66
N THR A 500 -2.31 -1.22 33.03
CA THR A 500 -0.94 -1.56 33.42
C THR A 500 -0.61 -1.00 34.81
N ILE A 501 -1.04 0.22 35.09
CA ILE A 501 -0.88 0.84 36.42
C ILE A 501 -1.69 0.08 37.47
N LYS A 502 -2.99 -0.12 37.25
CA LYS A 502 -3.90 -0.82 38.17
C LYS A 502 -3.46 -2.28 38.47
N SER A 503 -2.69 -2.87 37.59
CA SER A 503 -2.17 -4.24 37.77
C SER A 503 -0.96 -4.33 38.71
N GLN A 504 -0.44 -3.21 39.23
CA GLN A 504 0.72 -3.21 40.12
C GLN A 504 0.33 -3.57 41.57
N THR A 505 0.94 -4.60 42.08
CA THR A 505 0.76 -5.08 43.48
C THR A 505 1.72 -4.37 44.42
N SER A 506 1.47 -4.49 45.74
CA SER A 506 2.38 -3.92 46.75
C SER A 506 3.82 -4.43 46.61
N LYS A 507 4.80 -3.57 46.91
CA LYS A 507 6.23 -3.92 46.90
C LYS A 507 6.58 -4.72 48.18
N THR A 508 7.45 -5.70 47.97
CA THR A 508 7.99 -6.54 49.05
C THR A 508 9.16 -5.87 49.79
N HIS A 509 9.89 -4.96 49.14
CA HIS A 509 10.99 -4.21 49.75
C HIS A 509 10.53 -2.80 50.09
N GLN A 510 10.71 -2.37 51.36
CA GLN A 510 10.25 -1.09 51.83
C GLN A 510 10.92 0.14 51.20
N GLU A 511 12.16 -0.03 50.70
CA GLU A 511 12.93 1.05 50.07
C GLU A 511 12.59 1.28 48.59
N MET A 512 11.99 0.29 47.93
CA MET A 512 11.62 0.38 46.50
C MET A 512 10.23 0.95 46.27
N ARG A 513 10.12 1.94 45.41
CA ARG A 513 8.88 2.65 45.10
C ARG A 513 8.38 2.37 43.67
N TYR A 514 7.06 2.47 43.54
CA TYR A 514 6.45 2.87 42.27
C TYR A 514 6.45 4.38 42.19
N VAL A 515 6.81 4.93 41.02
CA VAL A 515 6.63 6.34 40.76
C VAL A 515 5.60 6.48 39.65
N LEU A 516 4.54 7.19 39.97
CA LEU A 516 3.53 7.59 39.00
C LEU A 516 3.75 9.08 38.72
N ALA A 517 3.94 9.45 37.46
CA ALA A 517 4.11 10.85 37.10
C ALA A 517 3.17 11.24 35.96
N LEU A 518 2.51 12.38 36.11
CA LEU A 518 1.70 13.00 35.06
C LEU A 518 2.48 14.13 34.43
N ILE A 519 2.51 14.16 33.11
CA ILE A 519 3.23 15.14 32.30
C ILE A 519 2.25 15.81 31.38
N ASP A 520 2.37 17.14 31.27
CA ASP A 520 1.60 17.94 30.33
C ASP A 520 2.53 18.95 29.65
N LEU A 521 2.42 19.07 28.34
CA LEU A 521 3.28 19.94 27.54
C LEU A 521 2.86 21.40 27.70
N ASP A 522 3.81 22.24 28.08
CA ASP A 522 3.55 23.65 28.30
C ASP A 522 3.28 24.38 26.97
N ASN A 523 2.20 25.15 26.96
CA ASN A 523 1.80 25.98 25.82
C ASN A 523 1.60 25.20 24.51
N PHE A 524 1.25 23.92 24.58
CA PHE A 524 1.11 23.06 23.40
C PHE A 524 0.07 23.62 22.41
N LYS A 525 -1.02 24.20 22.91
CA LYS A 525 -2.01 24.88 22.06
C LYS A 525 -1.36 26.02 21.26
N ALA A 526 -0.53 26.84 21.89
CA ALA A 526 0.18 27.93 21.22
C ALA A 526 1.16 27.40 20.15
N ILE A 527 1.80 26.27 20.42
CA ILE A 527 2.63 25.59 19.42
C ILE A 527 1.79 25.18 18.21
N ASN A 528 0.63 24.56 18.42
CA ASN A 528 -0.29 24.20 17.34
C ASN A 528 -0.79 25.43 16.58
N ASP A 529 -1.17 26.47 17.30
CA ASP A 529 -1.71 27.70 16.69
C ASP A 529 -0.63 28.47 15.88
N THR A 530 0.65 28.36 16.29
CA THR A 530 1.77 29.06 15.63
C THR A 530 2.40 28.27 14.49
N TYR A 531 2.60 26.96 14.71
CA TYR A 531 3.36 26.10 13.79
C TYR A 531 2.52 25.04 13.08
N GLY A 532 1.23 24.96 13.41
CA GLY A 532 0.29 23.99 12.85
C GLY A 532 0.27 22.63 13.58
N HIS A 533 -0.81 21.88 13.42
CA HIS A 533 -0.99 20.55 14.02
C HIS A 533 0.11 19.53 13.64
N PRO A 534 0.65 19.50 12.41
CA PRO A 534 1.74 18.58 12.10
C PRO A 534 2.99 18.80 12.96
N THR A 535 3.31 20.06 13.31
CA THR A 535 4.41 20.37 14.23
C THR A 535 4.07 19.92 15.67
N GLY A 536 2.82 20.09 16.10
CA GLY A 536 2.36 19.53 17.38
C GLY A 536 2.48 18.01 17.45
N ASP A 537 2.09 17.31 16.40
CA ASP A 537 2.26 15.86 16.28
C ASP A 537 3.73 15.44 16.36
N LEU A 538 4.62 16.19 15.72
CA LEU A 538 6.06 15.98 15.79
C LEU A 538 6.57 16.17 17.23
N VAL A 539 6.10 17.19 17.92
CA VAL A 539 6.42 17.47 19.34
C VAL A 539 6.00 16.28 20.20
N LEU A 540 4.77 15.81 20.09
CA LEU A 540 4.26 14.68 20.86
C LEU A 540 5.09 13.41 20.63
N LYS A 541 5.41 13.09 19.37
CA LYS A 541 6.28 11.96 19.02
C LYS A 541 7.66 12.10 19.64
N HIS A 542 8.23 13.30 19.53
CA HIS A 542 9.58 13.58 20.02
C HIS A 542 9.67 13.44 21.54
N VAL A 543 8.74 14.04 22.28
CA VAL A 543 8.69 13.96 23.75
C VAL A 543 8.52 12.51 24.20
N CYS A 544 7.58 11.79 23.62
CA CYS A 544 7.37 10.39 23.94
C CYS A 544 8.63 9.54 23.68
N GLN A 545 9.28 9.72 22.54
CA GLN A 545 10.49 8.98 22.18
C GLN A 545 11.67 9.33 23.08
N SER A 546 11.83 10.62 23.43
CA SER A 546 12.91 11.08 24.32
C SER A 546 12.80 10.45 25.71
N ILE A 547 11.60 10.38 26.25
CA ILE A 547 11.34 9.71 27.52
C ILE A 547 11.54 8.21 27.40
N ARG A 548 10.98 7.56 26.35
CA ARG A 548 11.04 6.11 26.15
C ARG A 548 12.47 5.56 26.12
N VAL A 549 13.40 6.27 25.53
CA VAL A 549 14.83 5.86 25.48
C VAL A 549 15.45 5.82 26.87
N LYS A 550 14.90 6.57 27.83
CA LYS A 550 15.37 6.64 29.21
C LYS A 550 14.65 5.67 30.16
N LEU A 551 13.60 5.00 29.71
CA LEU A 551 12.85 4.04 30.50
C LEU A 551 13.58 2.69 30.60
N ASN A 552 13.56 2.10 31.78
CA ASN A 552 14.07 0.77 32.02
C ASN A 552 13.05 -0.30 31.62
N LYS A 553 13.50 -1.57 31.54
CA LYS A 553 12.60 -2.69 31.27
C LYS A 553 11.53 -2.82 32.36
N GLY A 554 10.27 -2.76 31.95
CA GLY A 554 9.11 -2.84 32.86
C GLY A 554 8.58 -1.47 33.33
N GLU A 555 9.21 -0.38 32.91
CA GLU A 555 8.67 0.97 33.03
C GLU A 555 7.85 1.33 31.77
N TYR A 556 6.86 2.16 31.90
CA TYR A 556 5.93 2.44 30.82
C TYR A 556 5.60 3.92 30.72
N ILE A 557 5.40 4.37 29.49
CA ILE A 557 4.79 5.65 29.17
C ILE A 557 3.48 5.42 28.46
N GLY A 558 2.44 6.12 28.83
CA GLY A 558 1.15 6.13 28.17
C GLY A 558 0.68 7.54 27.86
N ARG A 559 -0.07 7.69 26.79
CA ARG A 559 -0.73 8.95 26.44
C ARG A 559 -2.19 8.89 26.91
N LEU A 560 -2.58 9.84 27.74
CA LEU A 560 -3.95 9.92 28.27
C LEU A 560 -4.90 10.62 27.30
N GLY A 561 -4.42 11.61 26.58
CA GLY A 561 -5.15 12.38 25.58
C GLY A 561 -4.45 13.70 25.29
N GLY A 562 -4.72 14.34 24.15
CA GLY A 562 -4.14 15.64 23.82
C GLY A 562 -2.61 15.69 24.01
N GLU A 563 -2.15 16.50 24.93
CA GLU A 563 -0.76 16.75 25.31
C GLU A 563 -0.32 16.08 26.60
N GLU A 564 -1.19 15.22 27.19
CA GLU A 564 -0.97 14.59 28.48
C GLU A 564 -0.38 13.19 28.37
N PHE A 565 0.67 12.94 29.15
CA PHE A 565 1.30 11.62 29.28
C PHE A 565 1.37 11.21 30.74
N VAL A 566 1.31 9.90 30.98
CA VAL A 566 1.54 9.32 32.31
C VAL A 566 2.72 8.35 32.23
N LEU A 567 3.57 8.41 33.22
CA LEU A 567 4.71 7.51 33.41
C LEU A 567 4.47 6.58 34.58
N LEU A 568 4.83 5.33 34.41
CA LEU A 568 4.95 4.35 35.48
C LEU A 568 6.39 3.87 35.54
N LEU A 569 7.12 4.30 36.58
CA LEU A 569 8.44 3.80 36.89
C LEU A 569 8.33 2.74 37.98
N LYS A 570 9.23 1.77 37.97
CA LYS A 570 9.19 0.64 38.88
C LYS A 570 10.57 0.39 39.48
N ASN A 571 10.58 -0.07 40.73
CA ASN A 571 11.80 -0.42 41.46
C ASN A 571 12.80 0.77 41.50
N VAL A 572 12.31 1.94 41.80
CA VAL A 572 13.10 3.13 42.06
C VAL A 572 13.38 3.20 43.54
N ASP A 573 14.65 3.39 43.93
CA ASP A 573 15.00 3.66 45.31
C ASP A 573 14.37 4.98 45.77
N GLU A 574 13.85 5.05 46.98
CA GLU A 574 13.16 6.25 47.46
C GLU A 574 14.03 7.49 47.40
N ILE A 575 15.32 7.37 47.69
CA ILE A 575 16.29 8.47 47.64
C ILE A 575 16.52 8.94 46.20
N ASP A 576 16.44 8.03 45.25
CA ASP A 576 16.71 8.33 43.83
C ASP A 576 15.48 8.88 43.08
N VAL A 577 14.28 8.79 43.65
CA VAL A 577 13.05 9.22 42.99
C VAL A 577 13.12 10.65 42.46
N PRO A 578 13.50 11.68 43.26
CA PRO A 578 13.57 13.05 42.74
C PRO A 578 14.56 13.20 41.58
N PHE A 579 15.72 12.60 41.70
CA PHE A 579 16.77 12.64 40.67
C PHE A 579 16.32 11.96 39.38
N ARG A 580 15.66 10.81 39.50
CA ARG A 580 15.15 10.06 38.36
C ARG A 580 14.08 10.84 37.61
N VAL A 581 13.11 11.42 38.33
CA VAL A 581 12.03 12.21 37.74
C VAL A 581 12.58 13.49 37.11
N GLN A 582 13.50 14.19 37.80
CA GLN A 582 14.13 15.39 37.27
C GLN A 582 14.94 15.12 36.00
N SER A 583 15.64 13.99 35.94
CA SER A 583 16.37 13.56 34.75
C SER A 583 15.43 13.33 33.57
N LEU A 584 14.27 12.72 33.78
CA LEU A 584 13.27 12.49 32.72
C LEU A 584 12.65 13.82 32.27
N HIS A 585 12.31 14.72 33.20
CA HIS A 585 11.80 16.04 32.89
C HIS A 585 12.79 16.87 32.07
N LYS A 586 14.07 16.88 32.46
CA LYS A 586 15.14 17.59 31.78
C LYS A 586 15.32 17.11 30.34
N THR A 587 15.12 15.81 30.10
CA THR A 587 15.23 15.22 28.77
C THR A 587 14.21 15.81 27.78
N ILE A 588 13.08 16.34 28.24
CA ILE A 588 12.06 16.96 27.39
C ILE A 588 12.56 18.31 26.85
N SER A 589 13.20 19.10 27.70
CA SER A 589 13.63 20.49 27.39
C SER A 589 15.03 20.59 26.78
N GLU A 590 15.84 19.52 26.83
CA GLU A 590 17.24 19.56 26.36
C GLU A 590 17.40 19.55 24.85
N LYS A 591 16.47 18.92 24.13
CA LYS A 591 16.54 18.79 22.67
C LYS A 591 15.69 19.82 21.98
N GLN A 592 16.28 20.49 21.01
CA GLN A 592 15.54 21.33 20.07
C GLN A 592 14.87 20.46 19.01
N ILE A 593 13.62 20.74 18.72
CA ILE A 593 12.82 20.09 17.69
C ILE A 593 12.81 21.00 16.48
N LYS A 594 13.20 20.51 15.32
CA LYS A 594 13.08 21.27 14.09
C LYS A 594 11.65 21.24 13.58
N THR A 595 11.05 22.42 13.45
CA THR A 595 9.73 22.56 12.82
C THR A 595 9.81 22.29 11.31
N GLU A 596 8.67 22.14 10.65
CA GLU A 596 8.61 22.04 9.18
C GLU A 596 9.23 23.23 8.46
N ARG A 597 9.31 24.39 9.12
CA ARG A 597 9.95 25.60 8.60
C ARG A 597 11.46 25.68 8.92
N ASN A 598 12.02 24.55 9.42
CA ASN A 598 13.43 24.46 9.83
C ASN A 598 13.82 25.41 10.99
N GLU A 599 12.84 25.89 11.75
CA GLU A 599 13.04 26.69 12.95
C GLU A 599 13.27 25.78 14.16
N ASP A 600 14.13 26.19 15.06
CA ASP A 600 14.40 25.45 16.29
C ASP A 600 13.34 25.76 17.35
N LEU A 601 12.52 24.76 17.65
CA LEU A 601 11.48 24.82 18.68
C LEU A 601 11.97 24.14 19.96
N ARG A 602 11.94 24.88 21.07
CA ARG A 602 12.18 24.32 22.39
C ARG A 602 10.84 24.08 23.07
N VAL A 603 10.64 22.86 23.57
CA VAL A 603 9.40 22.47 24.25
C VAL A 603 9.72 22.23 25.71
N THR A 604 8.84 22.71 26.59
CA THR A 604 8.88 22.41 28.02
C THR A 604 7.63 21.67 28.44
N ALA A 605 7.70 21.02 29.56
CA ALA A 605 6.57 20.32 30.16
C ALA A 605 6.50 20.58 31.65
N SER A 606 5.31 20.65 32.17
CA SER A 606 5.06 20.58 33.61
C SER A 606 4.84 19.13 34.02
N LEU A 607 5.41 18.74 35.13
CA LEU A 607 5.35 17.37 35.63
C LEU A 607 4.97 17.33 37.12
N ALA A 608 4.03 16.48 37.46
CA ALA A 608 3.75 16.12 38.82
C ALA A 608 4.02 14.65 39.04
N TYR A 609 4.58 14.26 40.15
CA TYR A 609 4.82 12.86 40.48
C TYR A 609 4.44 12.57 41.95
N LEU A 610 4.14 11.29 42.18
CA LEU A 610 4.05 10.71 43.49
C LEU A 610 4.82 9.39 43.55
N SER A 611 5.34 9.06 44.71
CA SER A 611 6.04 7.80 44.97
C SER A 611 5.38 7.00 46.06
N THR A 612 5.19 5.70 45.85
CA THR A 612 4.52 4.83 46.82
C THR A 612 4.99 3.38 46.74
N SER A 613 4.96 2.67 47.87
CA SER A 613 5.13 1.21 47.92
C SER A 613 3.78 0.47 47.88
N MET A 614 2.66 1.21 47.98
CA MET A 614 1.31 0.65 47.95
C MET A 614 0.87 0.21 46.56
N PRO A 615 -0.14 -0.66 46.45
CA PRO A 615 -0.71 -1.02 45.14
C PRO A 615 -1.30 0.20 44.44
N LEU A 616 -1.17 0.27 43.12
CA LEU A 616 -1.70 1.36 42.29
C LEU A 616 -3.14 1.10 41.81
N THR A 617 -3.93 0.33 42.55
CA THR A 617 -5.30 -0.07 42.16
C THR A 617 -6.28 1.10 42.10
N ASN A 618 -6.11 2.09 42.96
CA ASN A 618 -6.95 3.30 43.04
C ASN A 618 -6.39 4.40 42.11
N PHE A 619 -6.21 4.10 40.87
CA PHE A 619 -5.62 5.04 39.89
C PHE A 619 -6.37 6.38 39.81
N ASP A 620 -7.67 6.38 39.91
CA ASP A 620 -8.49 7.58 39.78
C ASP A 620 -8.25 8.59 40.94
N GLU A 621 -8.00 8.08 42.13
CA GLU A 621 -7.60 8.89 43.30
C GLU A 621 -6.18 9.44 43.14
N LEU A 622 -5.22 8.55 42.74
CA LEU A 622 -3.84 8.95 42.50
C LEU A 622 -3.74 9.96 41.36
N TYR A 623 -4.55 9.80 40.35
CA TYR A 623 -4.61 10.73 39.20
C TYR A 623 -5.12 12.11 39.68
N SER A 624 -6.15 12.16 40.52
CA SER A 624 -6.68 13.43 41.08
C SER A 624 -5.61 14.20 41.88
N ILE A 625 -4.81 13.49 42.69
CA ILE A 625 -3.70 14.08 43.44
C ILE A 625 -2.62 14.64 42.47
N LEU A 626 -2.27 13.85 41.44
CA LEU A 626 -1.29 14.26 40.44
C LEU A 626 -1.77 15.45 39.61
N ASP A 627 -3.04 15.48 39.22
CA ASP A 627 -3.64 16.56 38.44
C ASP A 627 -3.63 17.88 39.19
N GLN A 628 -3.96 17.86 40.50
CA GLN A 628 -3.86 19.01 41.36
C GLN A 628 -2.41 19.54 41.48
N ALA A 629 -1.45 18.64 41.67
CA ALA A 629 -0.03 19.01 41.72
C ALA A 629 0.49 19.51 40.36
N LEU A 630 0.03 18.94 39.27
CA LEU A 630 0.35 19.38 37.92
C LEU A 630 -0.20 20.78 37.64
N TYR A 631 -1.41 21.06 38.10
CA TYR A 631 -2.00 22.41 38.02
C TYR A 631 -1.14 23.44 38.78
N GLN A 632 -0.60 23.09 39.95
CA GLN A 632 0.33 23.95 40.70
C GLN A 632 1.63 24.17 39.91
N ALA A 633 2.21 23.11 39.31
CA ALA A 633 3.39 23.24 38.48
C ALA A 633 3.19 24.24 37.32
N LYS A 634 2.00 24.21 36.70
CA LYS A 634 1.62 25.15 35.63
C LYS A 634 1.45 26.58 36.13
N ARG A 635 0.89 26.80 37.34
CA ARG A 635 0.72 28.14 37.95
C ARG A 635 2.04 28.74 38.42
N ASN A 636 2.98 27.92 38.89
CA ASN A 636 4.27 28.35 39.45
C ASN A 636 5.31 28.70 38.34
N GLY A 637 4.87 28.90 37.11
CA GLY A 637 5.74 29.38 36.04
C GLY A 637 6.00 28.34 34.95
N LYS A 638 5.38 27.16 35.00
CA LYS A 638 5.56 26.05 34.05
C LYS A 638 6.98 25.47 34.08
N ASN A 639 7.26 24.50 33.23
CA ASN A 639 8.57 23.82 33.14
C ASN A 639 9.12 23.40 34.53
N ALA A 640 8.24 22.88 35.39
CA ALA A 640 8.49 22.56 36.77
C ALA A 640 8.12 21.11 37.11
N VAL A 641 8.78 20.56 38.10
CA VAL A 641 8.49 19.23 38.66
C VAL A 641 7.98 19.42 40.08
N VAL A 642 6.81 18.88 40.39
CA VAL A 642 6.15 18.94 41.69
C VAL A 642 5.99 17.55 42.29
N ASP A 643 6.40 17.38 43.55
CA ASP A 643 6.15 16.18 44.33
C ASP A 643 4.79 16.30 44.99
N ALA A 644 3.83 15.51 44.53
CA ALA A 644 2.42 15.61 44.96
C ALA A 644 2.19 15.27 46.44
N TYR A 645 3.12 14.60 47.14
CA TYR A 645 2.99 14.26 48.55
C TYR A 645 3.79 15.18 49.48
N ASN A 646 4.85 15.83 49.02
CA ASN A 646 5.78 16.60 49.86
C ASN A 646 5.64 18.13 49.66
N GLU A 647 4.96 18.60 48.61
CA GLU A 647 4.67 20.02 48.47
C GLU A 647 3.26 20.36 48.96
N PRO A 648 3.07 21.45 49.74
CA PRO A 648 1.76 21.81 50.32
C PRO A 648 0.80 22.19 49.17
N ILE A 649 -0.26 21.40 48.98
CA ILE A 649 -1.35 21.70 48.07
C ILE A 649 -2.17 22.83 48.70
N ASN A 650 -2.20 24.00 48.10
CA ASN A 650 -3.05 25.11 48.52
C ASN A 650 -4.54 24.81 48.22
N LEU A 651 -5.23 24.20 49.19
CA LEU A 651 -6.64 23.82 49.10
C LEU A 651 -7.64 24.99 49.17
N HIS A 652 -7.15 26.25 49.37
CA HIS A 652 -8.02 27.39 49.70
C HIS A 652 -8.71 28.08 48.51
N GLU A 653 -8.48 27.70 47.24
CA GLU A 653 -9.08 28.40 46.11
C GLU A 653 -10.20 27.62 45.35
N PHE A 654 -10.56 26.42 45.79
CA PHE A 654 -11.61 25.63 45.11
C PHE A 654 -13.04 25.87 45.64
N ALA A 655 -13.22 26.85 46.57
CA ALA A 655 -14.58 27.14 47.09
C ALA A 655 -15.31 28.26 46.31
N ASN A 656 -14.72 28.86 45.28
CA ASN A 656 -15.34 29.97 44.54
C ASN A 656 -15.01 29.93 43.03
N SER A 657 -15.30 28.81 42.34
CA SER A 657 -15.42 28.84 40.88
C SER A 657 -16.49 27.87 40.40
#